data_37bab48f02f1503b0baba6dc14cbabbe
#
_entry.id   37bab48f02f1503b0baba6dc14cbabbe
#
_cell.length_a   1.000
_cell.length_b   1.000
_cell.length_c   1.000
_cell.angle_alpha   90.00
_cell.angle_beta   90.00
_cell.angle_gamma   90.00
#
_symmetry.space_group_name_H-M   'P 1'
#
loop_
_entity.id
_entity.type
_entity.pdbx_description
1 polymer ?
#
loop_
_entity_poly.entity_id
_entity_poly.type
_entity_poly.pdbx_seq_one_letter_code
_entity_poly.pdbx_strand_id
1 'polypeptide(L)'
;DQPRSRGLGDVYKRQEYNESGAFVDEASQVIWYRDLEEVPFEIKQKNNFLEIQTKSIRIRYDERAFDESILSVKLKKPDNGCDLEWYYGRKEDRNLFGTARTLDEADGRIRLEKGILSRDGFAVLDDSKTILLTEDGWIKERKQGGEDFYLFAYGHDYRGAVKDFFRVTGRVPMLPKYALGNWWSRYYEYSQDEYQRLMDRFLAEKIPFSVAVIDMDWHITDIDKKYGSGWTGYTWNRDLFPDPGSFMDNLHDRGMKVTLNVHPALGIRECESMYKEMAEAMGMDPAAGEPVEFDITDPEFLENYFEIVHHPLEEEGVDFWWLDWQQGGHTAVKELDPLWMLNHYHYLDSGRDGKRKMTFSRYAGPGSHRYPVGFSGDTVVTWESLDFQPYFTATASNIGYGWWSHDIGGHMLGIRSDVMEARWYELGTFSPINRLHSTKMSFSGKEPWNFRPEVEHAMGEALRLRHQLLPYIYTMNYLAYKEYRPVIAPMYYDYPEKEQAYPVQDHSFVEGVSNNQYLFGTDMIVAPITSDQIASLNQGKVKAWIPEGCYHDFFTGLIYKGEKVMWMFRGINSIPVLVKAGGIIPMQKELFGKDFLKNPEELIIRVYGGADGNYTHYEDDGETEDYKDGRSCCFTSMHFDWERGAFTIEGAAGQTDLIPEFRDYTVELCGVKEAVPKVYISGKKIKITYEYQWKKGCIRIHIPKVSVDEKVEIVFEQKLTLNDNHTLERVYDLLNQAQDSNLAKESAYRLLSSGKNLADILGELETTNLKKEIRLAVIEIMTADL
;
A
#
# COMPACT_ATOMS: atom_id res chain seq x y z
N ASP A 1 -30.54 4.48 35.41
CA ASP A 1 -29.58 3.80 34.53
C ASP A 1 -28.72 4.85 33.86
N GLN A 2 -27.48 4.96 34.28
CA GLN A 2 -26.57 5.97 33.72
C GLN A 2 -25.78 5.37 32.56
N PRO A 3 -25.73 6.00 31.36
CA PRO A 3 -24.83 5.59 30.32
C PRO A 3 -23.40 5.75 30.81
N ARG A 4 -22.67 4.65 30.91
CA ARG A 4 -21.24 4.66 31.21
C ARG A 4 -20.51 4.95 29.91
N SER A 5 -19.97 6.16 29.76
CA SER A 5 -19.07 6.46 28.66
C SER A 5 -17.63 6.07 29.07
N ARG A 6 -17.23 4.85 28.78
CA ARG A 6 -15.82 4.43 28.80
C ARG A 6 -15.23 4.59 27.40
N GLY A 7 -13.97 4.96 27.28
CA GLY A 7 -13.31 5.21 26.00
C GLY A 7 -13.60 6.60 25.42
N LEU A 8 -13.34 7.66 26.19
CA LEU A 8 -13.55 9.04 25.80
C LEU A 8 -12.27 9.65 25.23
N GLY A 9 -12.05 9.51 23.91
CA GLY A 9 -11.20 10.48 23.21
C GLY A 9 -11.86 11.86 23.16
N ASP A 10 -11.10 12.91 22.77
CA ASP A 10 -11.65 14.26 22.67
C ASP A 10 -12.70 14.37 21.54
N VAL A 11 -12.54 13.62 20.47
CA VAL A 11 -13.36 13.68 19.25
C VAL A 11 -13.95 12.35 18.77
N TYR A 12 -13.59 11.21 19.36
CA TYR A 12 -14.31 9.95 19.13
C TYR A 12 -15.04 9.51 20.39
N LYS A 13 -16.19 8.85 20.21
CA LYS A 13 -17.05 8.42 21.33
C LYS A 13 -17.66 7.06 21.04
N ARG A 14 -17.55 6.16 22.00
CA ARG A 14 -18.38 4.98 22.07
C ARG A 14 -19.74 5.35 22.62
N GLN A 15 -20.79 4.88 21.98
CA GLN A 15 -22.16 4.96 22.44
C GLN A 15 -22.71 3.54 22.56
N GLU A 16 -23.12 3.17 23.75
CA GLU A 16 -23.76 1.88 24.00
C GLU A 16 -25.11 2.10 24.69
N TYR A 17 -26.13 1.45 24.16
CA TYR A 17 -27.45 1.42 24.74
C TYR A 17 -27.92 -0.01 24.90
N ASN A 18 -28.39 -0.37 26.10
CA ASN A 18 -28.99 -1.67 26.39
C ASN A 18 -30.14 -1.50 27.39
N GLU A 19 -31.35 -2.01 27.06
CA GLU A 19 -32.54 -1.91 27.90
C GLU A 19 -32.36 -2.62 29.28
N SER A 20 -31.54 -3.67 29.35
CA SER A 20 -31.23 -4.37 30.60
C SER A 20 -30.22 -3.63 31.49
N GLY A 21 -29.57 -2.59 30.97
CA GLY A 21 -28.49 -1.88 31.64
C GLY A 21 -27.18 -2.68 31.73
N ALA A 22 -27.07 -3.81 31.03
CA ALA A 22 -25.84 -4.61 30.96
C ALA A 22 -24.97 -4.16 29.79
N PHE A 23 -23.85 -3.54 30.09
CA PHE A 23 -22.88 -3.07 29.09
C PHE A 23 -21.78 -4.11 28.86
N VAL A 24 -21.26 -4.14 27.61
CA VAL A 24 -20.19 -5.04 27.19
C VAL A 24 -18.86 -4.29 27.19
N ASP A 25 -17.98 -4.65 28.11
CA ASP A 25 -16.64 -4.05 28.20
C ASP A 25 -15.52 -4.98 27.62
N GLU A 26 -15.89 -6.14 27.08
CA GLU A 26 -14.95 -7.09 26.47
C GLU A 26 -14.49 -6.62 25.10
N ALA A 27 -13.32 -7.07 24.66
CA ALA A 27 -12.86 -6.84 23.29
C ALA A 27 -13.84 -7.44 22.27
N SER A 28 -13.98 -6.82 21.12
CA SER A 28 -14.79 -7.34 20.02
C SER A 28 -13.92 -7.66 18.79
N GLN A 29 -14.50 -8.28 17.81
CA GLN A 29 -13.87 -8.49 16.49
C GLN A 29 -13.22 -7.22 15.94
N VAL A 30 -13.81 -6.06 16.20
CA VAL A 30 -13.34 -4.76 15.68
C VAL A 30 -12.54 -4.02 16.72
N ILE A 31 -13.06 -3.88 17.92
CA ILE A 31 -12.51 -3.01 18.98
C ILE A 31 -11.78 -3.85 20.02
N TRP A 32 -10.46 -3.69 20.08
CA TRP A 32 -9.62 -4.44 21.04
C TRP A 32 -9.37 -3.68 22.31
N TYR A 33 -9.18 -2.36 22.23
CA TYR A 33 -8.81 -1.52 23.39
C TYR A 33 -9.96 -0.58 23.74
N ARG A 34 -10.54 -0.79 24.90
CA ARG A 34 -11.64 0.02 25.45
C ARG A 34 -11.22 0.88 26.63
N ASP A 35 -10.10 0.55 27.27
CA ASP A 35 -9.52 1.26 28.41
C ASP A 35 -8.42 2.21 27.92
N LEU A 36 -8.83 3.38 27.46
CA LEU A 36 -7.95 4.44 26.94
C LEU A 36 -7.87 5.59 27.96
N GLU A 37 -6.83 6.43 27.81
CA GLU A 37 -6.66 7.63 28.64
C GLU A 37 -7.94 8.48 28.65
N GLU A 38 -8.40 8.83 29.85
CA GLU A 38 -9.55 9.71 30.02
C GLU A 38 -9.20 11.13 29.61
N VAL A 39 -10.03 11.73 28.77
CA VAL A 39 -9.93 13.14 28.43
C VAL A 39 -10.78 13.98 29.41
N PRO A 40 -10.39 15.23 29.75
CA PRO A 40 -11.21 16.11 30.55
C PRO A 40 -12.59 16.34 29.92
N PHE A 41 -13.64 16.13 30.69
CA PHE A 41 -15.01 16.38 30.27
C PHE A 41 -15.86 16.98 31.38
N GLU A 42 -16.93 17.65 31.00
CA GLU A 42 -17.95 18.19 31.92
C GLU A 42 -19.29 17.51 31.65
N ILE A 43 -19.99 17.14 32.72
CA ILE A 43 -21.36 16.62 32.66
C ILE A 43 -22.31 17.66 33.26
N LYS A 44 -23.37 17.99 32.54
CA LYS A 44 -24.46 18.87 33.01
C LYS A 44 -25.79 18.18 32.83
N GLN A 45 -26.50 17.96 33.92
CA GLN A 45 -27.90 17.54 33.88
C GLN A 45 -28.76 18.77 33.65
N LYS A 46 -29.58 18.75 32.58
CA LYS A 46 -30.51 19.83 32.24
C LYS A 46 -31.91 19.25 32.07
N ASN A 47 -32.83 19.61 32.96
CA ASN A 47 -34.25 19.18 32.95
C ASN A 47 -34.49 17.73 32.49
N ASN A 48 -34.47 17.47 31.18
CA ASN A 48 -34.79 16.16 30.58
C ASN A 48 -33.63 15.60 29.73
N PHE A 49 -32.43 16.13 29.79
CA PHE A 49 -31.31 15.60 29.04
C PHE A 49 -29.95 15.77 29.74
N LEU A 50 -29.06 14.86 29.45
CA LEU A 50 -27.67 14.89 29.84
C LEU A 50 -26.86 15.61 28.76
N GLU A 51 -26.03 16.55 29.17
CA GLU A 51 -25.06 17.20 28.29
C GLU A 51 -23.64 16.84 28.71
N ILE A 52 -22.86 16.21 27.83
CA ILE A 52 -21.46 15.90 28.04
C ILE A 52 -20.63 16.78 27.12
N GLN A 53 -19.64 17.47 27.66
CA GLN A 53 -18.77 18.34 26.88
C GLN A 53 -17.30 17.96 27.07
N THR A 54 -16.58 17.76 25.95
CA THR A 54 -15.11 17.72 25.91
C THR A 54 -14.60 19.06 25.36
N LYS A 55 -13.31 19.15 25.12
CA LYS A 55 -12.70 20.31 24.45
C LYS A 55 -13.32 20.55 23.04
N SER A 56 -13.57 19.46 22.28
CA SER A 56 -13.90 19.53 20.85
C SER A 56 -15.37 19.26 20.53
N ILE A 57 -16.09 18.48 21.35
CA ILE A 57 -17.48 18.09 21.06
C ILE A 57 -18.41 18.36 22.25
N ARG A 58 -19.70 18.42 21.92
CA ARG A 58 -20.82 18.42 22.89
C ARG A 58 -21.78 17.33 22.50
N ILE A 59 -22.07 16.41 23.44
CA ILE A 59 -23.07 15.35 23.30
C ILE A 59 -24.31 15.77 24.08
N ARG A 60 -25.47 15.57 23.48
CA ARG A 60 -26.76 15.66 24.13
C ARG A 60 -27.45 14.30 24.08
N TYR A 61 -27.96 13.84 25.22
CA TYR A 61 -28.64 12.57 25.35
C TYR A 61 -29.81 12.64 26.32
N ASP A 62 -30.98 12.14 25.93
CA ASP A 62 -32.24 12.23 26.68
C ASP A 62 -32.52 10.97 27.54
N GLU A 63 -31.52 10.13 27.77
CA GLU A 63 -31.59 8.93 28.64
C GLU A 63 -32.67 7.89 28.23
N ARG A 64 -32.98 7.80 26.92
CA ARG A 64 -33.89 6.82 26.32
C ARG A 64 -33.22 6.08 25.17
N ALA A 65 -33.91 5.10 24.57
CA ALA A 65 -33.42 4.42 23.37
C ALA A 65 -33.00 5.43 22.30
N PHE A 66 -31.94 5.12 21.56
CA PHE A 66 -31.38 6.04 20.57
C PHE A 66 -32.36 6.32 19.42
N ASP A 67 -32.50 7.57 19.10
CA ASP A 67 -33.36 8.13 18.07
C ASP A 67 -32.80 9.52 17.69
N GLU A 68 -33.21 10.07 16.57
CA GLU A 68 -32.70 11.35 16.05
C GLU A 68 -32.91 12.54 17.01
N SER A 69 -33.96 12.49 17.82
CA SER A 69 -34.30 13.52 18.81
C SER A 69 -33.64 13.28 20.17
N ILE A 70 -33.11 12.07 20.39
CA ILE A 70 -32.62 11.59 21.69
C ILE A 70 -31.11 11.76 21.84
N LEU A 71 -30.35 11.45 20.78
CA LEU A 71 -28.89 11.51 20.78
C LEU A 71 -28.38 12.41 19.66
N SER A 72 -27.67 13.47 20.04
CA SER A 72 -26.92 14.30 19.08
C SER A 72 -25.53 14.65 19.56
N VAL A 73 -24.62 14.89 18.61
CA VAL A 73 -23.23 15.28 18.86
C VAL A 73 -22.90 16.49 18.00
N LYS A 74 -22.40 17.55 18.64
CA LYS A 74 -22.06 18.81 17.98
C LYS A 74 -20.58 19.10 18.06
N LEU A 75 -19.95 19.41 16.92
CA LEU A 75 -18.59 19.96 16.87
C LEU A 75 -18.57 21.39 17.41
N LYS A 76 -17.59 21.70 18.29
CA LYS A 76 -17.44 23.05 18.86
C LYS A 76 -16.71 24.01 17.92
N LYS A 77 -15.80 23.48 17.10
CA LYS A 77 -15.04 24.26 16.12
C LYS A 77 -14.99 23.42 14.82
N PRO A 78 -16.02 23.47 13.99
CA PRO A 78 -16.02 22.75 12.74
C PRO A 78 -15.09 23.44 11.73
N ASP A 79 -14.44 22.64 10.90
CA ASP A 79 -13.74 23.12 9.73
C ASP A 79 -14.73 23.53 8.64
N ASN A 80 -14.27 24.30 7.66
CA ASN A 80 -15.09 24.72 6.53
C ASN A 80 -15.63 23.49 5.78
N GLY A 81 -16.95 23.47 5.54
CA GLY A 81 -17.62 22.39 4.85
C GLY A 81 -18.01 21.18 5.70
N CYS A 82 -17.66 21.16 7.00
CA CYS A 82 -18.17 20.19 7.95
C CYS A 82 -19.54 20.59 8.48
N ASP A 83 -20.37 19.59 8.74
CA ASP A 83 -21.63 19.83 9.45
C ASP A 83 -21.39 20.10 10.93
N LEU A 84 -22.20 20.97 11.50
CA LEU A 84 -22.07 21.34 12.91
C LEU A 84 -22.55 20.25 13.86
N GLU A 85 -23.49 19.40 13.43
CA GLU A 85 -24.20 18.49 14.30
C GLU A 85 -24.53 17.16 13.60
N TRP A 86 -24.19 16.09 14.27
CA TRP A 86 -24.63 14.74 13.95
C TRP A 86 -25.76 14.35 14.92
N TYR A 87 -26.75 13.58 14.46
CA TYR A 87 -27.78 12.95 15.26
C TYR A 87 -27.91 11.47 14.91
N TYR A 88 -28.36 10.67 15.84
CA TYR A 88 -28.53 9.24 15.63
C TYR A 88 -29.43 8.94 14.43
N GLY A 89 -29.05 7.99 13.60
CA GLY A 89 -29.76 7.63 12.36
C GLY A 89 -29.49 8.56 11.17
N ARG A 90 -28.68 9.62 11.35
CA ARG A 90 -28.28 10.47 10.24
C ARG A 90 -27.57 9.67 9.14
N LYS A 91 -27.98 9.87 7.90
CA LYS A 91 -27.30 9.27 6.74
C LYS A 91 -25.93 9.90 6.52
N GLU A 92 -24.96 9.06 6.21
CA GLU A 92 -23.61 9.45 5.85
C GLU A 92 -23.48 9.54 4.32
N ASP A 93 -24.03 10.59 3.72
CA ASP A 93 -24.09 10.73 2.26
C ASP A 93 -22.73 11.12 1.65
N ARG A 94 -21.82 11.69 2.44
CA ARG A 94 -20.47 12.12 2.02
C ARG A 94 -19.36 11.32 2.69
N ASN A 95 -19.63 10.05 3.06
CA ASN A 95 -18.61 9.13 3.54
C ASN A 95 -17.54 8.90 2.44
N LEU A 96 -16.27 8.90 2.81
CA LEU A 96 -15.14 8.74 1.89
C LEU A 96 -14.82 7.28 1.56
N PHE A 97 -15.66 6.35 2.02
CA PHE A 97 -15.54 4.92 1.86
C PHE A 97 -14.26 4.32 2.48
N GLY A 98 -14.15 3.03 2.42
CA GLY A 98 -13.02 2.23 2.88
C GLY A 98 -12.58 1.27 1.78
N THR A 99 -12.95 -0.01 1.90
CA THR A 99 -12.55 -1.04 0.95
C THR A 99 -13.71 -2.00 0.66
N ALA A 100 -13.43 -3.13 0.04
CA ALA A 100 -14.38 -4.19 -0.23
C ALA A 100 -13.74 -5.55 0.06
N ARG A 101 -14.58 -6.57 0.31
CA ARG A 101 -14.13 -7.94 0.54
C ARG A 101 -13.39 -8.51 -0.65
N THR A 102 -13.90 -8.26 -1.86
CA THR A 102 -13.39 -8.83 -3.09
C THR A 102 -13.68 -7.94 -4.29
N LEU A 103 -12.80 -8.04 -5.29
CA LEU A 103 -12.98 -7.54 -6.66
C LEU A 103 -13.16 -8.68 -7.68
N ASP A 104 -13.52 -9.89 -7.20
CA ASP A 104 -13.76 -11.01 -8.11
C ASP A 104 -14.74 -10.63 -9.20
N GLU A 105 -14.39 -10.94 -10.45
CA GLU A 105 -15.16 -10.63 -11.67
C GLU A 105 -15.44 -9.12 -11.89
N ALA A 106 -14.82 -8.24 -11.10
CA ALA A 106 -15.00 -6.80 -11.28
C ALA A 106 -14.34 -6.34 -12.59
N ASP A 107 -15.15 -5.65 -13.41
CA ASP A 107 -14.70 -4.95 -14.61
C ASP A 107 -14.83 -3.44 -14.37
N GLY A 108 -13.82 -2.87 -13.72
CA GLY A 108 -13.80 -1.48 -13.29
C GLY A 108 -14.34 -1.26 -11.88
N ARG A 109 -15.06 -0.17 -11.69
CA ARG A 109 -15.47 0.31 -10.36
C ARG A 109 -16.60 -0.51 -9.74
N ILE A 110 -16.42 -0.83 -8.47
CA ILE A 110 -17.49 -1.39 -7.62
C ILE A 110 -17.80 -0.43 -6.48
N ARG A 111 -18.91 -0.68 -5.79
CA ARG A 111 -19.25 0.04 -4.56
C ARG A 111 -18.39 -0.47 -3.40
N LEU A 112 -17.69 0.45 -2.74
CA LEU A 112 -16.92 0.16 -1.54
C LEU A 112 -17.78 0.25 -0.27
N GLU A 113 -17.36 -0.45 0.78
CA GLU A 113 -17.93 -0.33 2.12
C GLU A 113 -17.57 1.04 2.73
N LYS A 114 -18.31 1.45 3.74
CA LYS A 114 -18.03 2.70 4.45
C LYS A 114 -16.70 2.60 5.21
N GLY A 115 -15.96 3.71 5.20
CA GLY A 115 -14.81 3.94 6.08
C GLY A 115 -15.18 4.83 7.28
N ILE A 116 -14.19 5.15 8.10
CA ILE A 116 -14.35 5.99 9.29
C ILE A 116 -14.15 7.49 9.01
N LEU A 117 -14.08 7.89 7.75
CA LEU A 117 -13.86 9.27 7.30
C LEU A 117 -15.04 9.76 6.47
N SER A 118 -15.38 11.05 6.63
CA SER A 118 -16.46 11.70 5.87
C SER A 118 -16.17 13.17 5.67
N ARG A 119 -16.58 13.71 4.53
CA ARG A 119 -16.58 15.17 4.28
C ARG A 119 -17.60 15.92 5.14
N ASP A 120 -18.56 15.22 5.74
CA ASP A 120 -19.49 15.81 6.71
C ASP A 120 -18.85 16.03 8.09
N GLY A 121 -17.63 15.50 8.29
CA GLY A 121 -16.91 15.60 9.55
C GLY A 121 -17.28 14.56 10.60
N PHE A 122 -18.21 13.65 10.28
CA PHE A 122 -18.67 12.57 11.14
C PHE A 122 -18.71 11.25 10.39
N ALA A 123 -18.31 10.16 11.04
CA ALA A 123 -18.49 8.79 10.57
C ALA A 123 -18.83 7.87 11.73
N VAL A 124 -19.59 6.81 11.46
CA VAL A 124 -20.04 5.83 12.45
C VAL A 124 -19.45 4.47 12.13
N LEU A 125 -18.87 3.84 13.15
CA LEU A 125 -18.46 2.45 13.13
C LEU A 125 -19.39 1.66 14.06
N ASP A 126 -20.23 0.80 13.48
CA ASP A 126 -21.18 -0.03 14.21
C ASP A 126 -20.50 -1.32 14.68
N ASP A 127 -20.46 -1.54 15.99
CA ASP A 127 -19.90 -2.72 16.66
C ASP A 127 -21.00 -3.58 17.34
N SER A 128 -22.28 -3.26 17.12
CA SER A 128 -23.43 -3.85 17.84
C SER A 128 -23.58 -5.35 17.63
N LYS A 129 -23.17 -5.86 16.47
CA LYS A 129 -23.38 -7.26 16.05
C LYS A 129 -22.10 -8.08 15.98
N THR A 130 -20.95 -7.46 16.18
CA THR A 130 -19.68 -8.19 16.11
C THR A 130 -19.52 -9.15 17.28
N ILE A 131 -18.82 -10.26 17.07
CA ILE A 131 -18.49 -11.21 18.12
C ILE A 131 -17.55 -10.58 19.15
N LEU A 132 -17.55 -11.15 20.35
CA LEU A 132 -16.63 -10.76 21.43
C LEU A 132 -15.45 -11.73 21.50
N LEU A 133 -14.37 -11.26 22.12
CA LEU A 133 -13.20 -12.08 22.43
C LEU A 133 -13.12 -12.29 23.95
N THR A 134 -12.79 -13.51 24.34
CA THR A 134 -12.50 -13.84 25.74
C THR A 134 -11.08 -13.39 26.10
N GLU A 135 -10.73 -13.42 27.38
CA GLU A 135 -9.39 -13.01 27.86
C GLU A 135 -8.25 -13.87 27.28
N ASP A 136 -8.54 -15.13 26.97
CA ASP A 136 -7.61 -16.06 26.32
C ASP A 136 -7.59 -15.93 24.77
N GLY A 137 -8.33 -14.96 24.21
CA GLY A 137 -8.35 -14.67 22.79
C GLY A 137 -9.32 -15.53 21.96
N TRP A 138 -10.15 -16.38 22.60
CA TRP A 138 -11.17 -17.15 21.89
C TRP A 138 -12.42 -16.33 21.58
N ILE A 139 -13.25 -16.82 20.70
CA ILE A 139 -14.51 -16.18 20.31
C ILE A 139 -15.61 -16.39 21.36
N LYS A 140 -16.48 -15.39 21.47
CA LYS A 140 -17.65 -15.42 22.33
C LYS A 140 -18.83 -14.74 21.62
N GLU A 141 -19.96 -15.43 21.54
CA GLU A 141 -21.18 -14.85 20.98
C GLU A 141 -21.66 -13.66 21.84
N ARG A 142 -22.04 -12.57 21.19
CA ARG A 142 -22.68 -11.43 21.84
C ARG A 142 -24.15 -11.77 22.15
N LYS A 143 -24.39 -12.27 23.35
CA LYS A 143 -25.73 -12.71 23.77
C LYS A 143 -26.70 -11.58 24.13
N GLN A 144 -26.18 -10.40 24.40
CA GLN A 144 -26.95 -9.26 24.83
C GLN A 144 -27.28 -8.39 23.64
N GLY A 145 -28.60 -8.25 23.32
CA GLY A 145 -29.04 -7.27 22.36
C GLY A 145 -28.75 -5.85 22.84
N GLY A 146 -28.62 -4.92 21.96
CA GLY A 146 -28.31 -3.52 22.25
C GLY A 146 -27.62 -2.86 21.08
N GLU A 147 -27.33 -1.59 21.22
CA GLU A 147 -26.58 -0.81 20.23
C GLU A 147 -25.23 -0.43 20.83
N ASP A 148 -24.16 -0.67 20.07
CA ASP A 148 -22.79 -0.35 20.42
C ASP A 148 -22.09 0.21 19.17
N PHE A 149 -21.80 1.50 19.15
CA PHE A 149 -21.14 2.12 18.01
C PHE A 149 -20.14 3.18 18.42
N TYR A 150 -19.21 3.46 17.52
CA TYR A 150 -18.18 4.47 17.68
C TYR A 150 -18.43 5.60 16.69
N LEU A 151 -18.62 6.81 17.19
CA LEU A 151 -18.73 8.02 16.39
C LEU A 151 -17.37 8.69 16.29
N PHE A 152 -16.85 8.86 15.09
CA PHE A 152 -15.65 9.60 14.76
C PHE A 152 -16.07 11.02 14.31
N ALA A 153 -15.81 12.04 15.14
CA ALA A 153 -16.23 13.41 14.91
C ALA A 153 -15.01 14.34 14.75
N TYR A 154 -14.18 14.04 13.73
CA TYR A 154 -12.87 14.67 13.52
C TYR A 154 -12.90 15.90 12.62
N GLY A 155 -14.06 16.26 12.06
CA GLY A 155 -14.05 17.26 11.00
C GLY A 155 -13.24 16.76 9.82
N HIS A 156 -12.28 17.54 9.38
CA HIS A 156 -11.33 17.16 8.32
C HIS A 156 -9.94 16.73 8.84
N ASP A 157 -9.78 16.49 10.13
CA ASP A 157 -8.55 15.85 10.66
C ASP A 157 -8.55 14.34 10.39
N TYR A 158 -8.41 13.96 9.12
CA TYR A 158 -8.45 12.57 8.68
C TYR A 158 -7.31 11.73 9.25
N ARG A 159 -6.11 12.30 9.39
CA ARG A 159 -4.97 11.61 10.00
C ARG A 159 -5.20 11.34 11.48
N GLY A 160 -5.78 12.30 12.20
CA GLY A 160 -6.19 12.12 13.59
C GLY A 160 -7.23 11.02 13.76
N ALA A 161 -8.23 10.97 12.88
CA ALA A 161 -9.26 9.93 12.90
C ALA A 161 -8.67 8.53 12.70
N VAL A 162 -7.82 8.34 11.70
CA VAL A 162 -7.14 7.04 11.43
C VAL A 162 -6.22 6.65 12.59
N LYS A 163 -5.48 7.59 13.14
CA LYS A 163 -4.62 7.35 14.32
C LYS A 163 -5.43 6.83 15.51
N ASP A 164 -6.54 7.47 15.82
CA ASP A 164 -7.35 7.05 16.96
C ASP A 164 -8.17 5.79 16.65
N PHE A 165 -8.50 5.52 15.38
CA PHE A 165 -9.02 4.23 14.95
C PHE A 165 -8.06 3.10 15.30
N PHE A 166 -6.77 3.23 14.97
CA PHE A 166 -5.76 2.24 15.36
C PHE A 166 -5.54 2.13 16.87
N ARG A 167 -5.76 3.19 17.62
CA ARG A 167 -5.68 3.13 19.09
C ARG A 167 -6.78 2.29 19.72
N VAL A 168 -7.98 2.27 19.15
CA VAL A 168 -9.10 1.46 19.63
C VAL A 168 -9.14 0.06 19.03
N THR A 169 -8.68 -0.10 17.79
CA THR A 169 -8.77 -1.37 17.05
C THR A 169 -7.48 -2.20 17.08
N GLY A 170 -6.36 -1.63 17.49
CA GLY A 170 -5.04 -2.22 17.40
C GLY A 170 -4.23 -1.68 16.22
N ARG A 171 -2.92 -1.75 16.34
CA ARG A 171 -1.99 -1.24 15.31
C ARG A 171 -1.92 -2.15 14.09
N VAL A 172 -1.61 -1.56 12.96
CA VAL A 172 -1.06 -2.32 11.81
C VAL A 172 0.31 -2.86 12.22
N PRO A 173 0.59 -4.16 12.12
CA PRO A 173 1.92 -4.70 12.39
C PRO A 173 2.90 -4.32 11.27
N MET A 174 4.19 -4.34 11.57
CA MET A 174 5.20 -4.27 10.51
C MET A 174 5.21 -5.57 9.70
N LEU A 175 5.19 -5.44 8.39
CA LEU A 175 5.41 -6.57 7.50
C LEU A 175 6.88 -7.03 7.53
N PRO A 176 7.16 -8.32 7.35
CA PRO A 176 8.51 -8.77 7.07
C PRO A 176 9.03 -8.14 5.77
N LYS A 177 10.34 -7.90 5.72
CA LYS A 177 10.97 -7.15 4.63
C LYS A 177 10.75 -7.79 3.25
N TYR A 178 10.74 -9.12 3.19
CA TYR A 178 10.50 -9.85 1.95
C TYR A 178 9.13 -9.57 1.32
N ALA A 179 8.11 -9.27 2.12
CA ALA A 179 6.77 -8.97 1.62
C ALA A 179 6.72 -7.68 0.77
N LEU A 180 7.69 -6.79 0.90
CA LEU A 180 7.72 -5.50 0.22
C LEU A 180 8.41 -5.53 -1.15
N GLY A 181 9.09 -6.62 -1.51
CA GLY A 181 9.67 -6.85 -2.83
C GLY A 181 8.63 -7.30 -3.87
N ASN A 182 9.09 -7.88 -4.96
CA ASN A 182 8.21 -8.40 -6.00
C ASN A 182 7.79 -9.84 -5.68
N TRP A 183 6.53 -10.16 -5.96
CA TRP A 183 5.98 -11.51 -5.83
C TRP A 183 5.64 -12.05 -7.21
N TRP A 184 6.08 -13.29 -7.51
CA TRP A 184 5.60 -14.03 -8.67
C TRP A 184 4.44 -14.91 -8.27
N SER A 185 3.31 -14.76 -8.92
CA SER A 185 2.10 -15.54 -8.70
C SER A 185 1.38 -15.80 -10.03
N ARG A 186 0.89 -17.01 -10.22
CA ARG A 186 0.03 -17.36 -11.34
C ARG A 186 -0.78 -18.59 -11.00
N TYR A 187 -2.08 -18.54 -11.23
CA TYR A 187 -2.90 -19.76 -11.28
C TYR A 187 -2.53 -20.54 -12.54
N TYR A 188 -1.59 -21.47 -12.40
CA TYR A 188 -1.04 -22.24 -13.50
C TYR A 188 -0.45 -23.54 -12.95
N GLU A 189 -0.70 -24.65 -13.66
CA GLU A 189 -0.24 -25.99 -13.32
C GLU A 189 1.27 -26.12 -13.61
N TYR A 190 2.11 -25.46 -12.82
CA TYR A 190 3.56 -25.57 -12.91
C TYR A 190 4.03 -26.92 -12.41
N SER A 191 4.95 -27.55 -13.14
CA SER A 191 5.83 -28.55 -12.54
C SER A 191 6.97 -27.84 -11.78
N GLN A 192 7.56 -28.55 -10.81
CA GLN A 192 8.75 -28.13 -10.07
C GLN A 192 9.84 -27.59 -11.01
N ASP A 193 10.19 -28.37 -12.06
CA ASP A 193 11.21 -27.98 -13.03
C ASP A 193 10.85 -26.74 -13.86
N GLU A 194 9.58 -26.58 -14.24
CA GLU A 194 9.13 -25.41 -14.99
C GLU A 194 9.22 -24.16 -14.15
N TYR A 195 8.81 -24.23 -12.90
CA TYR A 195 8.88 -23.08 -11.99
C TYR A 195 10.34 -22.69 -11.71
N GLN A 196 11.23 -23.67 -11.48
CA GLN A 196 12.66 -23.39 -11.28
C GLN A 196 13.30 -22.74 -12.52
N ARG A 197 13.02 -23.26 -13.73
CA ARG A 197 13.49 -22.65 -14.99
C ARG A 197 12.96 -21.24 -15.20
N LEU A 198 11.72 -20.98 -14.79
CA LEU A 198 11.13 -19.65 -14.83
C LEU A 198 11.90 -18.67 -13.94
N MET A 199 12.22 -19.08 -12.70
CA MET A 199 13.01 -18.26 -11.77
C MET A 199 14.44 -18.07 -12.27
N ASP A 200 15.05 -19.09 -12.90
CA ASP A 200 16.37 -18.96 -13.56
C ASP A 200 16.35 -17.90 -14.65
N ARG A 201 15.28 -17.86 -15.44
CA ARG A 201 15.14 -16.86 -16.50
C ARG A 201 14.99 -15.45 -15.93
N PHE A 202 14.15 -15.25 -14.92
CA PHE A 202 14.04 -13.94 -14.25
C PHE A 202 15.39 -13.47 -13.71
N LEU A 203 16.16 -14.37 -13.10
CA LEU A 203 17.51 -14.04 -12.62
C LEU A 203 18.46 -13.64 -13.76
N ALA A 204 18.44 -14.38 -14.88
CA ALA A 204 19.24 -14.07 -16.07
C ALA A 204 18.89 -12.71 -16.68
N GLU A 205 17.60 -12.33 -16.66
CA GLU A 205 17.08 -11.03 -17.11
C GLU A 205 17.28 -9.93 -16.03
N LYS A 206 17.90 -10.26 -14.90
CA LYS A 206 18.11 -9.36 -13.76
C LYS A 206 16.80 -8.75 -13.24
N ILE A 207 15.78 -9.55 -13.12
CA ILE A 207 14.49 -9.19 -12.53
C ILE A 207 14.38 -9.87 -11.17
N PRO A 208 14.37 -9.10 -10.06
CA PRO A 208 14.37 -9.68 -8.71
C PRO A 208 12.95 -10.05 -8.26
N PHE A 209 12.83 -11.17 -7.56
CA PHE A 209 11.64 -11.58 -6.82
C PHE A 209 12.00 -11.99 -5.39
N SER A 210 11.09 -11.70 -4.46
CA SER A 210 11.24 -11.99 -3.03
C SER A 210 10.27 -13.05 -2.54
N VAL A 211 9.17 -13.28 -3.26
CA VAL A 211 8.15 -14.27 -2.90
C VAL A 211 7.76 -15.10 -4.11
N ALA A 212 7.75 -16.42 -3.90
CA ALA A 212 7.20 -17.42 -4.81
C ALA A 212 5.82 -17.83 -4.31
N VAL A 213 4.79 -17.56 -5.11
CA VAL A 213 3.42 -17.98 -4.82
C VAL A 213 3.09 -19.18 -5.69
N ILE A 214 2.72 -20.29 -5.07
CA ILE A 214 2.26 -21.48 -5.77
C ILE A 214 0.75 -21.59 -5.54
N ASP A 215 0.01 -21.51 -6.63
CA ASP A 215 -1.45 -21.59 -6.60
C ASP A 215 -1.91 -23.05 -6.49
N MET A 216 -3.20 -23.27 -6.41
CA MET A 216 -3.86 -24.50 -5.96
C MET A 216 -3.37 -25.81 -6.59
N ASP A 217 -2.74 -25.82 -7.75
CA ASP A 217 -2.23 -27.03 -8.39
C ASP A 217 -0.99 -27.63 -7.68
N TRP A 218 -0.50 -27.01 -6.58
CA TRP A 218 0.50 -27.63 -5.73
C TRP A 218 -0.01 -28.92 -5.07
N HIS A 219 -1.32 -28.98 -4.75
CA HIS A 219 -1.99 -30.17 -4.23
C HIS A 219 -2.72 -30.94 -5.34
N ILE A 220 -3.21 -32.13 -5.01
CA ILE A 220 -3.97 -32.98 -5.94
C ILE A 220 -5.34 -32.32 -6.19
N THR A 221 -5.59 -31.86 -7.43
CA THR A 221 -6.85 -31.23 -7.84
C THR A 221 -7.78 -32.17 -8.63
N ASP A 222 -7.22 -33.19 -9.30
CA ASP A 222 -8.00 -34.24 -10.01
C ASP A 222 -8.35 -35.38 -9.03
N ILE A 223 -9.45 -35.20 -8.31
CA ILE A 223 -9.96 -36.15 -7.30
C ILE A 223 -11.31 -36.74 -7.72
N ASP A 224 -11.68 -37.88 -7.09
CA ASP A 224 -13.04 -38.42 -7.27
C ASP A 224 -14.07 -37.39 -6.79
N LYS A 225 -15.09 -37.16 -7.62
CA LYS A 225 -16.19 -36.21 -7.36
C LYS A 225 -16.92 -36.43 -6.02
N LYS A 226 -16.84 -37.63 -5.45
CA LYS A 226 -17.37 -37.92 -4.11
C LYS A 226 -16.68 -37.11 -3.01
N TYR A 227 -15.43 -36.68 -3.26
CA TYR A 227 -14.65 -35.89 -2.31
C TYR A 227 -14.78 -34.37 -2.53
N GLY A 228 -15.36 -33.92 -3.64
CA GLY A 228 -15.57 -32.52 -3.94
C GLY A 228 -15.10 -32.09 -5.32
N SER A 229 -14.80 -30.81 -5.46
CA SER A 229 -14.40 -30.19 -6.73
C SER A 229 -12.87 -30.21 -7.00
N GLY A 230 -12.05 -30.60 -6.01
CA GLY A 230 -10.59 -30.49 -6.07
C GLY A 230 -10.03 -29.10 -5.72
N TRP A 231 -10.89 -28.18 -5.28
CA TRP A 231 -10.41 -26.86 -4.81
C TRP A 231 -9.79 -26.93 -3.42
N THR A 232 -10.41 -27.67 -2.50
CA THR A 232 -9.83 -27.98 -1.19
C THR A 232 -8.86 -29.15 -1.34
N GLY A 233 -7.63 -28.99 -0.86
CA GLY A 233 -6.62 -30.04 -0.86
C GLY A 233 -5.39 -29.62 -0.07
N TYR A 234 -4.69 -30.64 0.49
CA TYR A 234 -3.52 -30.46 1.34
C TYR A 234 -2.40 -31.46 1.04
N THR A 235 -2.63 -32.36 0.09
CA THR A 235 -1.67 -33.40 -0.29
C THR A 235 -0.92 -32.99 -1.53
N TRP A 236 0.42 -32.91 -1.45
CA TRP A 236 1.25 -32.56 -2.60
C TRP A 236 0.94 -33.38 -3.85
N ASN A 237 0.78 -32.71 -4.96
CA ASN A 237 0.76 -33.38 -6.27
C ASN A 237 2.17 -33.79 -6.67
N ARG A 238 2.51 -35.04 -6.36
CA ARG A 238 3.87 -35.59 -6.60
C ARG A 238 4.18 -35.76 -8.09
N ASP A 239 3.20 -35.71 -8.98
CA ASP A 239 3.43 -35.72 -10.43
C ASP A 239 4.00 -34.35 -10.88
N LEU A 240 3.59 -33.25 -10.26
CA LEU A 240 4.09 -31.90 -10.51
C LEU A 240 5.30 -31.57 -9.62
N PHE A 241 5.23 -31.91 -8.35
CA PHE A 241 6.24 -31.62 -7.32
C PHE A 241 6.74 -32.92 -6.70
N PRO A 242 7.61 -33.67 -7.39
CA PRO A 242 8.11 -34.97 -6.90
C PRO A 242 8.92 -34.87 -5.61
N ASP A 243 9.60 -33.74 -5.37
CA ASP A 243 10.38 -33.45 -4.17
C ASP A 243 10.14 -32.00 -3.71
N PRO A 244 9.02 -31.72 -2.98
CA PRO A 244 8.68 -30.38 -2.53
C PRO A 244 9.73 -29.75 -1.60
N GLY A 245 10.34 -30.52 -0.69
CA GLY A 245 11.37 -30.00 0.21
C GLY A 245 12.55 -29.44 -0.57
N SER A 246 13.11 -30.23 -1.50
CA SER A 246 14.20 -29.76 -2.39
C SER A 246 13.78 -28.58 -3.27
N PHE A 247 12.51 -28.52 -3.69
CA PHE A 247 11.98 -27.41 -4.46
C PHE A 247 11.96 -26.12 -3.63
N MET A 248 11.48 -26.16 -2.39
CA MET A 248 11.43 -25.01 -1.50
C MET A 248 12.83 -24.55 -1.07
N ASP A 249 13.73 -25.48 -0.75
CA ASP A 249 15.15 -25.19 -0.48
C ASP A 249 15.78 -24.42 -1.65
N ASN A 250 15.51 -24.84 -2.89
CA ASN A 250 16.00 -24.13 -4.07
C ASN A 250 15.48 -22.71 -4.19
N LEU A 251 14.22 -22.44 -3.83
CA LEU A 251 13.64 -21.10 -3.82
C LEU A 251 14.22 -20.25 -2.67
N HIS A 252 14.39 -20.84 -1.49
CA HIS A 252 15.05 -20.18 -0.35
C HIS A 252 16.51 -19.83 -0.65
N ASP A 253 17.23 -20.70 -1.35
CA ASP A 253 18.60 -20.45 -1.81
C ASP A 253 18.70 -19.26 -2.77
N ARG A 254 17.62 -18.92 -3.46
CA ARG A 254 17.49 -17.72 -4.28
C ARG A 254 17.08 -16.48 -3.47
N GLY A 255 16.83 -16.61 -2.16
CA GLY A 255 16.35 -15.54 -1.28
C GLY A 255 14.86 -15.31 -1.35
N MET A 256 14.09 -16.22 -1.92
CA MET A 256 12.63 -16.10 -2.01
C MET A 256 11.97 -16.80 -0.82
N LYS A 257 10.83 -16.26 -0.37
CA LYS A 257 9.90 -16.92 0.54
C LYS A 257 8.79 -17.60 -0.25
N VAL A 258 8.23 -18.69 0.30
CA VAL A 258 7.24 -19.50 -0.40
C VAL A 258 5.89 -19.45 0.30
N THR A 259 4.83 -19.24 -0.48
CA THR A 259 3.45 -19.37 0.00
C THR A 259 2.63 -20.26 -0.91
N LEU A 260 1.79 -21.08 -0.30
CA LEU A 260 0.85 -21.96 -0.97
C LEU A 260 -0.58 -21.43 -0.79
N ASN A 261 -1.39 -21.58 -1.85
CA ASN A 261 -2.82 -21.24 -1.82
C ASN A 261 -3.62 -22.38 -1.16
N VAL A 262 -4.58 -22.04 -0.31
CA VAL A 262 -5.51 -22.99 0.33
C VAL A 262 -6.96 -22.49 0.29
N HIS A 263 -7.88 -23.44 0.02
CA HIS A 263 -9.33 -23.28 0.04
C HIS A 263 -9.94 -24.28 1.04
N PRO A 264 -10.02 -23.98 2.33
CA PRO A 264 -10.25 -24.98 3.38
C PRO A 264 -11.70 -25.46 3.54
N ALA A 265 -12.65 -24.91 2.78
CA ALA A 265 -14.08 -25.07 3.03
C ALA A 265 -14.64 -26.47 3.08
N LEU A 266 -14.03 -27.44 2.38
CA LEU A 266 -14.49 -28.83 2.38
C LEU A 266 -13.88 -29.68 3.50
N GLY A 267 -13.03 -29.12 4.36
CA GLY A 267 -12.36 -29.85 5.43
C GLY A 267 -11.36 -30.87 4.90
N ILE A 268 -11.12 -31.96 5.64
CA ILE A 268 -10.14 -32.98 5.28
C ILE A 268 -10.85 -34.26 4.84
N ARG A 269 -10.62 -34.69 3.60
CA ARG A 269 -11.29 -35.81 2.96
C ARG A 269 -10.41 -37.08 2.98
N GLU A 270 -11.03 -38.26 2.82
CA GLU A 270 -10.35 -39.57 2.80
C GLU A 270 -9.18 -39.64 1.80
N CYS A 271 -9.22 -38.87 0.71
CA CYS A 271 -8.15 -38.83 -0.30
C CYS A 271 -6.89 -38.06 0.18
N GLU A 272 -6.92 -37.34 1.27
CA GLU A 272 -5.78 -36.59 1.78
C GLU A 272 -4.81 -37.48 2.56
N SER A 273 -3.53 -37.21 2.41
CA SER A 273 -2.48 -38.04 3.06
C SER A 273 -2.55 -38.03 4.59
N MET A 274 -2.98 -36.90 5.18
CA MET A 274 -3.14 -36.70 6.62
C MET A 274 -4.54 -37.06 7.15
N TYR A 275 -5.47 -37.52 6.29
CA TYR A 275 -6.85 -37.78 6.68
C TYR A 275 -6.98 -38.74 7.87
N LYS A 276 -6.22 -39.86 7.83
CA LYS A 276 -6.30 -40.85 8.91
C LYS A 276 -5.93 -40.26 10.25
N GLU A 277 -4.85 -39.51 10.33
CA GLU A 277 -4.37 -38.89 11.57
C GLU A 277 -5.38 -37.84 12.06
N MET A 278 -5.89 -37.00 11.15
CA MET A 278 -6.89 -35.99 11.47
C MET A 278 -8.20 -36.61 11.96
N ALA A 279 -8.71 -37.68 11.30
CA ALA A 279 -9.92 -38.36 11.71
C ALA A 279 -9.77 -39.01 13.12
N GLU A 280 -8.64 -39.68 13.38
CA GLU A 280 -8.34 -40.26 14.70
C GLU A 280 -8.25 -39.16 15.78
N ALA A 281 -7.61 -38.05 15.50
CA ALA A 281 -7.53 -36.89 16.42
C ALA A 281 -8.90 -36.30 16.73
N MET A 282 -9.81 -36.26 15.76
CA MET A 282 -11.20 -35.82 15.95
C MET A 282 -12.12 -36.93 16.50
N GLY A 283 -11.58 -38.06 16.97
CA GLY A 283 -12.34 -39.17 17.56
C GLY A 283 -13.24 -39.91 16.56
N MET A 284 -12.96 -39.80 15.25
CA MET A 284 -13.70 -40.48 14.17
C MET A 284 -13.04 -41.80 13.80
N ASP A 285 -13.78 -42.75 13.25
CA ASP A 285 -13.23 -43.99 12.67
C ASP A 285 -12.74 -43.71 11.24
N PRO A 286 -11.43 -43.74 10.96
CA PRO A 286 -10.92 -43.51 9.62
C PRO A 286 -11.40 -44.51 8.58
N ALA A 287 -11.77 -45.75 9.01
CA ALA A 287 -12.26 -46.78 8.13
C ALA A 287 -13.67 -46.52 7.60
N ALA A 288 -14.41 -45.59 8.20
CA ALA A 288 -15.73 -45.13 7.73
C ALA A 288 -15.63 -44.27 6.48
N GLY A 289 -14.50 -43.61 6.23
CA GLY A 289 -14.29 -42.69 5.11
C GLY A 289 -15.14 -41.42 5.20
N GLU A 290 -15.67 -41.12 6.38
CA GLU A 290 -16.45 -39.91 6.61
C GLU A 290 -15.52 -38.66 6.63
N PRO A 291 -15.90 -37.55 6.00
CA PRO A 291 -15.05 -36.35 5.98
C PRO A 291 -14.91 -35.74 7.37
N VAL A 292 -13.72 -35.22 7.69
CA VAL A 292 -13.59 -34.26 8.79
C VAL A 292 -14.04 -32.89 8.26
N GLU A 293 -15.23 -32.49 8.62
CA GLU A 293 -15.82 -31.26 8.13
C GLU A 293 -15.08 -30.03 8.66
N PHE A 294 -15.02 -28.97 7.84
CA PHE A 294 -14.41 -27.72 8.26
C PHE A 294 -15.28 -26.99 9.30
N ASP A 295 -14.83 -26.95 10.55
CA ASP A 295 -15.45 -26.15 11.60
C ASP A 295 -14.39 -25.32 12.35
N ILE A 296 -14.08 -24.14 11.85
CA ILE A 296 -13.11 -23.22 12.43
C ILE A 296 -13.56 -22.70 13.81
N THR A 297 -14.79 -22.95 14.24
CA THR A 297 -15.34 -22.56 15.55
C THR A 297 -15.18 -23.64 16.61
N ASP A 298 -14.73 -24.83 16.23
CA ASP A 298 -14.36 -25.91 17.14
C ASP A 298 -12.88 -25.81 17.50
N PRO A 299 -12.52 -25.59 18.80
CA PRO A 299 -11.15 -25.49 19.24
C PRO A 299 -10.30 -26.73 18.91
N GLU A 300 -10.89 -27.94 19.05
CA GLU A 300 -10.20 -29.21 18.77
C GLU A 300 -9.90 -29.35 17.28
N PHE A 301 -10.87 -28.96 16.41
CA PHE A 301 -10.62 -28.89 14.97
C PHE A 301 -9.50 -27.91 14.66
N LEU A 302 -9.54 -26.68 15.23
CA LEU A 302 -8.57 -25.64 14.94
C LEU A 302 -7.14 -26.05 15.33
N GLU A 303 -6.95 -26.66 16.50
CA GLU A 303 -5.66 -27.16 16.96
C GLU A 303 -5.10 -28.20 16.00
N ASN A 304 -5.90 -29.25 15.69
CA ASN A 304 -5.50 -30.32 14.77
C ASN A 304 -5.32 -29.81 13.33
N TYR A 305 -6.07 -28.80 12.90
CA TYR A 305 -5.93 -28.18 11.59
C TYR A 305 -4.55 -27.53 11.43
N PHE A 306 -4.00 -26.90 12.45
CA PHE A 306 -2.62 -26.41 12.41
C PHE A 306 -1.60 -27.54 12.58
N GLU A 307 -1.72 -28.35 13.60
CA GLU A 307 -0.68 -29.34 13.97
C GLU A 307 -0.53 -30.47 12.93
N ILE A 308 -1.64 -30.95 12.39
CA ILE A 308 -1.64 -32.10 11.48
C ILE A 308 -1.58 -31.68 10.01
N VAL A 309 -2.20 -30.54 9.66
CA VAL A 309 -2.33 -30.17 8.24
C VAL A 309 -1.29 -29.15 7.82
N HIS A 310 -1.07 -28.07 8.59
CA HIS A 310 -0.25 -26.94 8.16
C HIS A 310 1.22 -27.02 8.63
N HIS A 311 1.47 -27.34 9.89
CA HIS A 311 2.83 -27.36 10.42
C HIS A 311 3.76 -28.34 9.70
N PRO A 312 3.33 -29.56 9.29
CA PRO A 312 4.20 -30.44 8.50
C PRO A 312 4.61 -29.85 7.15
N LEU A 313 3.71 -29.09 6.48
CA LEU A 313 4.01 -28.40 5.24
C LEU A 313 4.97 -27.21 5.45
N GLU A 314 4.86 -26.53 6.60
CA GLU A 314 5.79 -25.46 6.98
C GLU A 314 7.17 -26.03 7.35
N GLU A 315 7.25 -27.20 7.97
CA GLU A 315 8.50 -27.93 8.19
C GLU A 315 9.19 -28.36 6.88
N GLU A 316 8.38 -28.61 5.83
CA GLU A 316 8.89 -28.84 4.46
C GLU A 316 9.37 -27.56 3.78
N GLY A 317 9.03 -26.35 4.29
CA GLY A 317 9.56 -25.08 3.80
C GLY A 317 8.53 -24.02 3.40
N VAL A 318 7.23 -24.19 3.69
CA VAL A 318 6.24 -23.13 3.47
C VAL A 318 6.43 -22.01 4.51
N ASP A 319 6.61 -20.77 4.06
CA ASP A 319 6.88 -19.63 4.96
C ASP A 319 5.63 -18.97 5.52
N PHE A 320 4.53 -18.91 4.74
CA PHE A 320 3.25 -18.36 5.13
C PHE A 320 2.14 -18.87 4.20
N TRP A 321 0.86 -18.56 4.52
CA TRP A 321 -0.28 -19.11 3.82
C TRP A 321 -1.07 -18.04 3.05
N TRP A 322 -1.50 -18.40 1.81
CA TRP A 322 -2.50 -17.69 1.05
C TRP A 322 -3.87 -18.33 1.27
N LEU A 323 -4.71 -17.63 2.04
CA LEU A 323 -6.06 -18.08 2.42
C LEU A 323 -7.07 -17.51 1.43
N ASP A 324 -7.48 -18.31 0.48
CA ASP A 324 -8.47 -17.90 -0.51
C ASP A 324 -9.86 -18.43 -0.15
N TRP A 325 -10.57 -17.63 0.64
CA TRP A 325 -11.91 -17.98 1.10
C TRP A 325 -12.98 -17.31 0.25
N GLN A 326 -13.70 -18.14 -0.56
CA GLN A 326 -14.80 -17.72 -1.44
C GLN A 326 -16.16 -18.36 -1.04
N GLN A 327 -16.23 -19.12 0.04
CA GLN A 327 -17.34 -19.97 0.44
C GLN A 327 -18.22 -19.35 1.52
N GLY A 328 -18.81 -18.19 1.23
CA GLY A 328 -19.82 -17.61 2.11
C GLY A 328 -19.34 -17.13 3.49
N GLY A 329 -20.24 -16.66 4.32
CA GLY A 329 -19.97 -15.98 5.59
C GLY A 329 -20.71 -16.58 6.80
N HIS A 330 -20.98 -17.90 6.82
CA HIS A 330 -21.75 -18.53 7.89
C HIS A 330 -20.92 -19.59 8.63
N THR A 331 -21.01 -19.57 9.96
CA THR A 331 -20.48 -20.59 10.87
C THR A 331 -21.58 -21.05 11.83
N ALA A 332 -21.26 -22.01 12.71
CA ALA A 332 -22.13 -22.40 13.80
C ALA A 332 -22.36 -21.24 14.80
N VAL A 333 -21.46 -20.27 14.87
CA VAL A 333 -21.57 -19.07 15.71
C VAL A 333 -22.22 -17.94 14.92
N LYS A 334 -23.32 -17.44 15.41
CA LYS A 334 -24.06 -16.35 14.76
C LYS A 334 -23.20 -15.09 14.62
N GLU A 335 -23.33 -14.40 13.48
CA GLU A 335 -22.62 -13.15 13.12
C GLU A 335 -21.09 -13.32 12.98
N LEU A 336 -20.57 -14.55 13.04
CA LEU A 336 -19.16 -14.83 12.81
C LEU A 336 -18.90 -15.24 11.36
N ASP A 337 -18.01 -14.51 10.70
CA ASP A 337 -17.48 -14.84 9.37
C ASP A 337 -16.29 -15.81 9.51
N PRO A 338 -16.33 -17.00 8.87
CA PRO A 338 -15.20 -17.94 8.90
C PRO A 338 -13.90 -17.33 8.35
N LEU A 339 -13.97 -16.43 7.39
CA LEU A 339 -12.80 -15.72 6.89
C LEU A 339 -12.11 -14.90 7.97
N TRP A 340 -12.87 -14.25 8.87
CA TRP A 340 -12.27 -13.53 9.97
C TRP A 340 -11.50 -14.46 10.92
N MET A 341 -12.08 -15.64 11.23
CA MET A 341 -11.42 -16.66 12.05
C MET A 341 -10.13 -17.16 11.40
N LEU A 342 -10.19 -17.50 10.11
CA LEU A 342 -9.01 -17.90 9.34
C LEU A 342 -7.92 -16.84 9.42
N ASN A 343 -8.26 -15.56 9.15
CA ASN A 343 -7.30 -14.46 9.21
C ASN A 343 -6.68 -14.34 10.61
N HIS A 344 -7.51 -14.39 11.65
CA HIS A 344 -7.07 -14.20 13.03
C HIS A 344 -6.11 -15.31 13.47
N TYR A 345 -6.51 -16.57 13.33
CA TYR A 345 -5.70 -17.67 13.86
C TYR A 345 -4.50 -18.02 13.01
N HIS A 346 -4.61 -17.98 11.67
CA HIS A 346 -3.41 -18.12 10.83
C HIS A 346 -2.39 -17.00 11.08
N TYR A 347 -2.86 -15.78 11.31
CA TYR A 347 -1.96 -14.69 11.65
C TYR A 347 -1.26 -14.93 13.00
N LEU A 348 -1.98 -15.40 14.02
CA LEU A 348 -1.39 -15.69 15.33
C LEU A 348 -0.40 -16.85 15.23
N ASP A 349 -0.78 -17.93 14.58
CA ASP A 349 0.03 -19.13 14.40
C ASP A 349 1.31 -18.87 13.61
N SER A 350 1.26 -18.04 12.57
CA SER A 350 2.42 -17.71 11.72
C SER A 350 3.61 -17.12 12.49
N GLY A 351 3.42 -16.65 13.71
CA GLY A 351 4.46 -16.06 14.56
C GLY A 351 4.92 -16.95 15.71
N ARG A 352 4.53 -18.24 15.77
CA ARG A 352 4.83 -19.15 16.90
C ARG A 352 6.33 -19.29 17.19
N ASP A 353 7.19 -19.18 16.17
CA ASP A 353 8.64 -19.26 16.28
C ASP A 353 9.34 -17.91 16.46
N GLY A 354 8.60 -16.87 16.89
CA GLY A 354 9.12 -15.50 17.00
C GLY A 354 9.28 -14.78 15.67
N LYS A 355 8.82 -15.37 14.58
CA LYS A 355 8.78 -14.74 13.26
C LYS A 355 7.80 -13.58 13.25
N ARG A 356 8.05 -12.60 12.38
CA ARG A 356 7.11 -11.52 12.11
C ARG A 356 5.87 -12.08 11.42
N LYS A 357 4.72 -11.89 12.09
CA LYS A 357 3.45 -12.47 11.67
C LYS A 357 2.97 -11.92 10.34
N MET A 358 2.44 -12.78 9.49
CA MET A 358 1.83 -12.42 8.22
C MET A 358 0.85 -13.50 7.75
N THR A 359 -0.25 -13.06 7.12
CA THR A 359 -1.12 -13.90 6.28
C THR A 359 -1.23 -13.27 4.90
N PHE A 360 -1.74 -13.99 3.94
CA PHE A 360 -2.14 -13.45 2.65
C PHE A 360 -3.60 -13.86 2.40
N SER A 361 -4.54 -12.92 2.61
CA SER A 361 -5.95 -13.25 2.68
C SER A 361 -6.85 -12.07 2.31
N ARG A 362 -8.16 -12.30 2.27
CA ARG A 362 -9.16 -11.28 1.90
C ARG A 362 -9.58 -10.43 3.10
N TYR A 363 -10.15 -9.26 2.83
CA TYR A 363 -10.73 -8.38 3.83
C TYR A 363 -12.00 -8.99 4.44
N ALA A 364 -12.05 -9.06 5.76
CA ALA A 364 -13.15 -9.65 6.54
C ALA A 364 -13.84 -8.62 7.46
N GLY A 365 -13.93 -7.37 7.04
CA GLY A 365 -14.54 -6.28 7.80
C GLY A 365 -13.55 -5.43 8.60
N PRO A 366 -14.05 -4.38 9.28
CA PRO A 366 -13.22 -3.50 10.11
C PRO A 366 -12.42 -4.27 11.14
N GLY A 367 -11.16 -3.87 11.37
CA GLY A 367 -10.22 -4.61 12.21
C GLY A 367 -9.30 -5.58 11.47
N SER A 368 -9.59 -5.91 10.21
CA SER A 368 -8.75 -6.81 9.38
C SER A 368 -7.33 -6.27 9.13
N HIS A 369 -7.09 -4.98 9.31
CA HIS A 369 -5.75 -4.37 9.19
C HIS A 369 -4.72 -4.98 10.15
N ARG A 370 -5.15 -5.68 11.18
CA ARG A 370 -4.28 -6.41 12.12
C ARG A 370 -3.67 -7.67 11.50
N TYR A 371 -4.23 -8.15 10.40
CA TYR A 371 -3.88 -9.41 9.74
C TYR A 371 -3.44 -9.19 8.28
N PRO A 372 -2.36 -8.39 8.03
CA PRO A 372 -1.87 -8.21 6.67
C PRO A 372 -1.23 -9.49 6.15
N VAL A 373 -1.23 -9.67 4.84
CA VAL A 373 -1.52 -8.82 3.70
C VAL A 373 -2.91 -9.15 3.13
N GLY A 374 -3.61 -8.13 2.63
CA GLY A 374 -4.84 -8.35 1.89
C GLY A 374 -4.62 -8.64 0.42
N PHE A 375 -5.42 -9.51 -0.23
CA PHE A 375 -5.51 -9.56 -1.67
C PHE A 375 -6.95 -9.32 -2.14
N SER A 376 -7.08 -8.67 -3.30
CA SER A 376 -8.37 -8.14 -3.74
C SER A 376 -9.21 -9.14 -4.53
N GLY A 377 -8.63 -10.24 -4.99
CA GLY A 377 -9.32 -11.23 -5.84
C GLY A 377 -9.20 -10.91 -7.34
N ASP A 378 -9.96 -11.64 -8.13
CA ASP A 378 -9.78 -11.91 -9.55
C ASP A 378 -10.44 -10.85 -10.44
N THR A 379 -9.77 -9.75 -10.73
CA THR A 379 -10.30 -8.68 -11.61
C THR A 379 -10.21 -9.03 -13.08
N VAL A 380 -11.12 -8.46 -13.88
CA VAL A 380 -11.07 -8.54 -15.35
C VAL A 380 -9.91 -7.69 -15.89
N VAL A 381 -9.24 -8.17 -16.95
CA VAL A 381 -8.08 -7.49 -17.58
C VAL A 381 -8.57 -6.40 -18.52
N THR A 382 -8.87 -5.20 -17.97
CA THR A 382 -9.37 -4.03 -18.72
C THR A 382 -8.73 -2.73 -18.23
N TRP A 383 -8.83 -1.69 -19.07
CA TRP A 383 -8.43 -0.33 -18.69
C TRP A 383 -9.28 0.22 -17.53
N GLU A 384 -10.55 -0.13 -17.48
CA GLU A 384 -11.49 0.25 -16.44
C GLU A 384 -11.08 -0.34 -15.07
N SER A 385 -10.62 -1.59 -15.07
CA SER A 385 -10.09 -2.24 -13.87
C SER A 385 -8.77 -1.58 -13.42
N LEU A 386 -7.85 -1.30 -14.35
CA LEU A 386 -6.63 -0.57 -14.03
C LEU A 386 -6.93 0.84 -13.49
N ASP A 387 -7.90 1.56 -14.08
CA ASP A 387 -8.28 2.92 -13.65
C ASP A 387 -8.87 2.93 -12.23
N PHE A 388 -9.49 1.84 -11.80
CA PHE A 388 -10.05 1.73 -10.46
C PHE A 388 -9.02 1.44 -9.37
N GLN A 389 -7.90 0.76 -9.69
CA GLN A 389 -6.93 0.28 -8.68
C GLN A 389 -6.30 1.39 -7.82
N PRO A 390 -5.87 2.55 -8.36
CA PRO A 390 -5.30 3.61 -7.53
C PRO A 390 -6.29 4.15 -6.50
N TYR A 391 -7.54 4.37 -6.90
CA TYR A 391 -8.61 4.81 -6.01
C TYR A 391 -8.93 3.75 -4.94
N PHE A 392 -9.13 2.50 -5.35
CA PHE A 392 -9.41 1.38 -4.45
C PHE A 392 -8.33 1.24 -3.38
N THR A 393 -7.05 1.22 -3.80
CA THR A 393 -5.92 1.02 -2.90
C THR A 393 -5.73 2.20 -1.93
N ALA A 394 -5.83 3.44 -2.41
CA ALA A 394 -5.69 4.60 -1.55
C ALA A 394 -6.84 4.72 -0.53
N THR A 395 -8.07 4.49 -0.98
CA THR A 395 -9.28 4.61 -0.16
C THR A 395 -9.33 3.57 0.96
N ALA A 396 -8.72 2.39 0.77
CA ALA A 396 -8.62 1.36 1.80
C ALA A 396 -7.94 1.84 3.09
N SER A 397 -7.07 2.86 3.01
CA SER A 397 -6.46 3.50 4.18
C SER A 397 -7.47 4.18 5.10
N ASN A 398 -8.68 4.53 4.62
CA ASN A 398 -9.77 5.11 5.43
C ASN A 398 -10.39 4.14 6.43
N ILE A 399 -10.05 2.86 6.35
CA ILE A 399 -10.41 1.81 7.31
C ILE A 399 -9.16 1.09 7.85
N GLY A 400 -8.00 1.73 7.66
CA GLY A 400 -6.73 1.21 8.13
C GLY A 400 -6.14 0.05 7.31
N TYR A 401 -6.80 -0.41 6.24
CA TYR A 401 -6.41 -1.59 5.47
C TYR A 401 -5.44 -1.25 4.33
N GLY A 402 -4.27 -0.70 4.69
CA GLY A 402 -3.31 -0.11 3.74
C GLY A 402 -2.41 -1.10 2.99
N TRP A 403 -2.32 -2.37 3.44
CA TRP A 403 -1.45 -3.38 2.83
C TRP A 403 -2.20 -4.27 1.84
N TRP A 404 -2.73 -3.65 0.79
CA TRP A 404 -3.42 -4.35 -0.30
C TRP A 404 -2.46 -4.88 -1.36
N SER A 405 -2.71 -6.12 -1.78
CA SER A 405 -2.22 -6.73 -3.01
C SER A 405 -3.38 -6.88 -3.98
N HIS A 406 -3.39 -6.13 -5.07
CA HIS A 406 -4.24 -6.42 -6.20
C HIS A 406 -3.48 -7.25 -7.24
N ASP A 407 -4.18 -7.86 -8.19
CA ASP A 407 -3.57 -8.62 -9.28
C ASP A 407 -2.94 -7.66 -10.29
N ILE A 408 -1.61 -7.47 -10.22
CA ILE A 408 -0.88 -6.61 -11.15
C ILE A 408 -0.96 -7.25 -12.56
N GLY A 409 -1.53 -6.48 -13.49
CA GLY A 409 -1.83 -6.90 -14.85
C GLY A 409 -3.27 -7.43 -15.04
N GLY A 410 -4.07 -7.51 -13.96
CA GLY A 410 -5.40 -8.12 -13.95
C GLY A 410 -5.36 -9.65 -14.06
N HIS A 411 -6.42 -10.31 -13.61
CA HIS A 411 -6.43 -11.78 -13.47
C HIS A 411 -6.99 -12.50 -14.68
N MET A 412 -8.26 -12.26 -15.02
CA MET A 412 -9.01 -13.09 -15.95
C MET A 412 -9.68 -12.31 -17.08
N LEU A 413 -10.17 -13.03 -18.08
CA LEU A 413 -10.96 -12.48 -19.19
C LEU A 413 -10.28 -11.27 -19.85
N GLY A 414 -11.11 -10.32 -20.36
CA GLY A 414 -10.62 -9.05 -20.88
C GLY A 414 -9.83 -9.14 -22.16
N ILE A 415 -8.84 -8.28 -22.29
CA ILE A 415 -8.03 -8.16 -23.53
C ILE A 415 -6.54 -8.12 -23.21
N ARG A 416 -5.74 -8.65 -24.12
CA ARG A 416 -4.29 -8.40 -24.07
C ARG A 416 -3.99 -7.02 -24.64
N SER A 417 -3.35 -6.17 -23.85
CA SER A 417 -2.77 -4.92 -24.28
C SER A 417 -1.37 -4.76 -23.68
N ASP A 418 -0.36 -4.74 -24.54
CA ASP A 418 1.03 -4.58 -24.11
C ASP A 418 1.23 -3.27 -23.33
N VAL A 419 0.57 -2.19 -23.77
CA VAL A 419 0.65 -0.89 -23.07
C VAL A 419 0.00 -0.95 -21.69
N MET A 420 -1.19 -1.53 -21.59
CA MET A 420 -1.91 -1.68 -20.33
C MET A 420 -1.08 -2.46 -19.30
N GLU A 421 -0.43 -3.54 -19.76
CA GLU A 421 0.43 -4.36 -18.92
C GLU A 421 1.59 -3.54 -18.35
N ALA A 422 2.33 -2.78 -19.18
CA ALA A 422 3.39 -1.90 -18.71
C ALA A 422 2.89 -0.86 -17.69
N ARG A 423 1.72 -0.23 -17.96
CA ARG A 423 1.11 0.74 -17.04
C ARG A 423 0.73 0.13 -15.69
N TRP A 424 0.28 -1.13 -15.71
CA TRP A 424 -0.04 -1.84 -14.48
C TRP A 424 1.21 -2.18 -13.66
N TYR A 425 2.33 -2.54 -14.31
CA TYR A 425 3.61 -2.74 -13.64
C TYR A 425 4.17 -1.47 -13.02
N GLU A 426 4.03 -0.34 -13.72
CA GLU A 426 4.43 0.97 -13.18
C GLU A 426 3.60 1.34 -11.93
N LEU A 427 2.29 1.10 -11.95
CA LEU A 427 1.43 1.22 -10.78
C LEU A 427 1.88 0.26 -9.67
N GLY A 428 2.23 -0.98 -10.02
CA GLY A 428 2.72 -2.01 -9.08
C GLY A 428 3.94 -1.56 -8.31
N THR A 429 4.88 -0.87 -8.95
CA THR A 429 6.08 -0.30 -8.30
C THR A 429 5.72 0.59 -7.13
N PHE A 430 4.66 1.39 -7.26
CA PHE A 430 4.16 2.32 -6.24
C PHE A 430 2.86 1.84 -5.56
N SER A 431 2.63 0.52 -5.56
CA SER A 431 1.57 -0.15 -4.80
C SER A 431 2.09 -0.64 -3.44
N PRO A 432 1.25 -0.91 -2.44
CA PRO A 432 1.71 -1.43 -1.15
C PRO A 432 2.45 -2.75 -1.32
N ILE A 433 1.84 -3.70 -2.02
CA ILE A 433 2.41 -5.01 -2.38
C ILE A 433 2.49 -5.10 -3.90
N ASN A 434 3.60 -5.58 -4.43
CA ASN A 434 3.81 -5.74 -5.87
C ASN A 434 3.78 -7.23 -6.26
N ARG A 435 2.57 -7.78 -6.39
CA ARG A 435 2.33 -9.17 -6.76
C ARG A 435 1.77 -9.26 -8.18
N LEU A 436 2.54 -9.85 -9.09
CA LEU A 436 2.07 -10.20 -10.42
C LEU A 436 1.18 -11.43 -10.31
N HIS A 437 -0.01 -11.40 -10.89
CA HIS A 437 -0.90 -12.56 -10.87
C HIS A 437 -1.77 -12.64 -12.12
N SER A 438 -2.11 -13.87 -12.53
CA SER A 438 -2.99 -14.13 -13.66
C SER A 438 -3.57 -15.55 -13.59
N THR A 439 -4.62 -15.78 -14.37
CA THR A 439 -5.25 -17.09 -14.56
C THR A 439 -4.40 -18.04 -15.40
N LYS A 440 -4.79 -19.31 -15.43
CA LYS A 440 -4.15 -20.42 -16.20
C LYS A 440 -4.31 -20.33 -17.73
N MET A 441 -5.03 -19.34 -18.25
CA MET A 441 -5.15 -19.16 -19.70
C MET A 441 -3.77 -18.97 -20.34
N SER A 442 -3.51 -19.65 -21.46
CA SER A 442 -2.21 -19.64 -22.13
C SER A 442 -1.74 -18.24 -22.57
N PHE A 443 -2.68 -17.32 -22.81
CA PHE A 443 -2.39 -15.97 -23.30
C PHE A 443 -2.38 -14.89 -22.21
N SER A 444 -2.53 -15.25 -20.93
CA SER A 444 -2.55 -14.32 -19.79
C SER A 444 -1.23 -14.26 -19.02
N GLY A 445 -0.16 -14.87 -19.54
CA GLY A 445 1.17 -14.84 -18.92
C GLY A 445 1.69 -13.40 -18.73
N LYS A 446 2.35 -13.17 -17.58
CA LYS A 446 2.86 -11.86 -17.15
C LYS A 446 4.37 -11.73 -17.31
N GLU A 447 5.03 -12.73 -17.88
CA GLU A 447 6.48 -12.71 -18.08
C GLU A 447 6.86 -11.61 -19.08
N PRO A 448 7.75 -10.66 -18.72
CA PRO A 448 8.10 -9.51 -19.55
C PRO A 448 8.53 -9.86 -20.99
N TRP A 449 9.28 -10.93 -21.17
CA TRP A 449 9.76 -11.40 -22.48
C TRP A 449 8.68 -11.93 -23.43
N ASN A 450 7.43 -12.03 -22.98
CA ASN A 450 6.29 -12.38 -23.83
C ASN A 450 5.67 -11.13 -24.52
N PHE A 451 6.20 -9.94 -24.22
CA PHE A 451 5.73 -8.67 -24.74
C PHE A 451 6.75 -8.07 -25.74
N ARG A 452 6.34 -7.04 -26.46
CA ARG A 452 7.25 -6.34 -27.38
C ARG A 452 8.40 -5.64 -26.63
N PRO A 453 9.58 -5.48 -27.26
CA PRO A 453 10.82 -5.12 -26.54
C PRO A 453 10.77 -3.87 -25.68
N GLU A 454 10.06 -2.80 -26.12
CA GLU A 454 9.94 -1.58 -25.32
C GLU A 454 9.06 -1.76 -24.07
N VAL A 455 8.08 -2.68 -24.14
CA VAL A 455 7.21 -3.04 -23.02
C VAL A 455 7.94 -3.99 -22.06
N GLU A 456 8.64 -5.00 -22.59
CA GLU A 456 9.52 -5.88 -21.83
C GLU A 456 10.52 -5.07 -21.00
N HIS A 457 11.17 -4.08 -21.63
CA HIS A 457 12.10 -3.19 -20.96
C HIS A 457 11.40 -2.38 -19.84
N ALA A 458 10.25 -1.78 -20.12
CA ALA A 458 9.50 -0.98 -19.15
C ALA A 458 9.05 -1.81 -17.94
N MET A 459 8.53 -3.03 -18.17
CA MET A 459 8.13 -3.96 -17.12
C MET A 459 9.34 -4.38 -16.25
N GLY A 460 10.48 -4.70 -16.89
CA GLY A 460 11.71 -5.04 -16.18
C GLY A 460 12.24 -3.90 -15.31
N GLU A 461 12.24 -2.66 -15.83
CA GLU A 461 12.66 -1.47 -15.07
C GLU A 461 11.72 -1.20 -13.88
N ALA A 462 10.40 -1.38 -14.04
CA ALA A 462 9.43 -1.23 -12.96
C ALA A 462 9.70 -2.21 -11.80
N LEU A 463 9.97 -3.48 -12.10
CA LEU A 463 10.28 -4.50 -11.11
C LEU A 463 11.64 -4.25 -10.41
N ARG A 464 12.65 -3.82 -11.16
CA ARG A 464 13.94 -3.42 -10.58
C ARG A 464 13.81 -2.21 -9.67
N LEU A 465 13.08 -1.17 -10.11
CA LEU A 465 12.85 0.04 -9.32
C LEU A 465 12.14 -0.29 -8.00
N ARG A 466 11.19 -1.23 -7.99
CA ARG A 466 10.54 -1.66 -6.75
C ARG A 466 11.55 -2.13 -5.71
N HIS A 467 12.52 -2.96 -6.10
CA HIS A 467 13.58 -3.42 -5.20
C HIS A 467 14.57 -2.32 -4.82
N GLN A 468 14.86 -1.39 -5.72
CA GLN A 468 15.67 -0.23 -5.38
C GLN A 468 15.02 0.66 -4.32
N LEU A 469 13.70 0.78 -4.31
CA LEU A 469 12.93 1.59 -3.35
C LEU A 469 12.72 0.90 -1.99
N LEU A 470 13.17 -0.35 -1.78
CA LEU A 470 12.95 -1.08 -0.52
C LEU A 470 13.40 -0.31 0.73
N PRO A 471 14.54 0.37 0.78
CA PRO A 471 14.93 1.15 1.96
C PRO A 471 13.91 2.23 2.33
N TYR A 472 13.34 2.91 1.33
CA TYR A 472 12.28 3.89 1.54
C TYR A 472 10.97 3.23 1.99
N ILE A 473 10.52 2.20 1.26
CA ILE A 473 9.26 1.50 1.55
C ILE A 473 9.30 0.82 2.93
N TYR A 474 10.46 0.27 3.30
CA TYR A 474 10.63 -0.37 4.60
C TYR A 474 10.57 0.63 5.76
N THR A 475 11.13 1.82 5.59
CA THR A 475 10.95 2.92 6.54
C THR A 475 9.47 3.33 6.62
N MET A 476 8.74 3.36 5.50
CA MET A 476 7.29 3.63 5.51
C MET A 476 6.49 2.53 6.23
N ASN A 477 6.93 1.26 6.13
CA ASN A 477 6.37 0.15 6.90
C ASN A 477 6.51 0.39 8.42
N TYR A 478 7.70 0.84 8.86
CA TYR A 478 7.92 1.23 10.25
C TYR A 478 7.02 2.41 10.67
N LEU A 479 6.88 3.44 9.82
CA LEU A 479 6.02 4.59 10.12
C LEU A 479 4.52 4.22 10.15
N ALA A 480 4.09 3.24 9.35
CA ALA A 480 2.73 2.71 9.43
C ALA A 480 2.46 2.07 10.82
N TYR A 481 3.39 1.30 11.32
CA TYR A 481 3.31 0.72 12.67
C TYR A 481 3.45 1.78 13.79
N LYS A 482 4.48 2.63 13.71
CA LYS A 482 4.86 3.54 14.80
C LYS A 482 4.01 4.78 14.87
N GLU A 483 3.71 5.38 13.72
CA GLU A 483 3.05 6.69 13.61
C GLU A 483 1.64 6.61 13.01
N TYR A 484 1.17 5.40 12.66
CA TYR A 484 -0.14 5.19 12.02
C TYR A 484 -0.24 5.86 10.63
N ARG A 485 0.87 5.95 9.91
CA ARG A 485 0.94 6.55 8.56
C ARG A 485 0.95 5.44 7.51
N PRO A 486 -0.14 5.21 6.78
CA PRO A 486 -0.15 4.22 5.71
C PRO A 486 0.85 4.60 4.60
N VAL A 487 1.44 3.59 3.92
CA VAL A 487 2.36 3.83 2.81
C VAL A 487 1.68 4.53 1.63
N ILE A 488 0.39 4.25 1.42
CA ILE A 488 -0.46 4.93 0.44
C ILE A 488 -1.61 5.62 1.18
N ALA A 489 -1.85 6.88 0.84
CA ALA A 489 -2.96 7.64 1.38
C ALA A 489 -3.62 8.51 0.30
N PRO A 490 -4.94 8.75 0.38
CA PRO A 490 -5.61 9.71 -0.48
C PRO A 490 -5.05 11.12 -0.29
N MET A 491 -5.10 11.93 -1.33
CA MET A 491 -4.59 13.31 -1.31
C MET A 491 -5.22 14.16 -0.20
N TYR A 492 -6.49 13.95 0.14
CA TYR A 492 -7.19 14.72 1.17
C TYR A 492 -6.64 14.49 2.60
N TYR A 493 -5.75 13.51 2.83
CA TYR A 493 -5.10 13.37 4.13
C TYR A 493 -4.19 14.55 4.47
N ASP A 494 -3.53 15.14 3.47
CA ASP A 494 -2.65 16.29 3.63
C ASP A 494 -3.29 17.60 3.13
N TYR A 495 -4.34 17.51 2.30
CA TYR A 495 -5.00 18.66 1.67
C TYR A 495 -6.53 18.61 1.85
N PRO A 496 -7.03 18.52 3.10
CA PRO A 496 -8.46 18.29 3.34
C PRO A 496 -9.37 19.44 2.87
N GLU A 497 -8.84 20.66 2.74
CA GLU A 497 -9.60 21.84 2.32
C GLU A 497 -9.59 22.08 0.80
N LYS A 498 -8.91 21.18 0.04
CA LYS A 498 -8.78 21.33 -1.41
C LYS A 498 -9.73 20.37 -2.13
N GLU A 499 -10.66 20.93 -2.91
CA GLU A 499 -11.61 20.12 -3.71
C GLU A 499 -10.88 19.16 -4.68
N GLN A 500 -9.73 19.57 -5.20
CA GLN A 500 -8.90 18.77 -6.09
C GLN A 500 -8.31 17.52 -5.42
N ALA A 501 -8.26 17.50 -4.10
CA ALA A 501 -7.76 16.36 -3.34
C ALA A 501 -8.77 15.20 -3.23
N TYR A 502 -10.04 15.47 -3.54
CA TYR A 502 -11.10 14.47 -3.42
C TYR A 502 -11.42 13.80 -4.75
N PRO A 503 -11.68 12.48 -4.75
CA PRO A 503 -12.18 11.79 -5.92
C PRO A 503 -13.59 12.28 -6.24
N VAL A 504 -13.94 12.30 -7.53
CA VAL A 504 -15.30 12.54 -7.96
C VAL A 504 -16.16 11.34 -7.59
N GLN A 505 -17.08 11.52 -6.66
CA GLN A 505 -17.94 10.44 -6.15
C GLN A 505 -19.04 10.04 -7.13
N ASP A 506 -19.36 10.89 -8.10
CA ASP A 506 -20.35 10.61 -9.12
C ASP A 506 -19.66 10.06 -10.37
N HIS A 507 -20.28 9.07 -11.04
CA HIS A 507 -19.82 8.46 -12.29
C HIS A 507 -19.76 9.43 -13.48
N SER A 508 -20.08 10.69 -13.27
CA SER A 508 -19.87 11.74 -14.26
C SER A 508 -18.39 12.10 -14.33
N PHE A 509 -17.81 11.92 -15.48
CA PHE A 509 -16.46 12.37 -15.82
C PHE A 509 -16.43 13.90 -15.71
N VAL A 510 -16.09 14.42 -14.54
CA VAL A 510 -15.85 15.85 -14.37
C VAL A 510 -14.45 16.14 -14.88
N GLU A 511 -14.37 16.78 -16.03
CA GLU A 511 -13.12 17.28 -16.59
C GLU A 511 -12.45 18.21 -15.57
N GLY A 512 -11.40 17.75 -14.90
CA GLY A 512 -10.66 18.65 -14.02
C GLY A 512 -9.96 18.07 -12.80
N VAL A 513 -10.30 16.86 -12.34
CA VAL A 513 -9.74 16.28 -11.12
C VAL A 513 -9.11 14.93 -11.41
N SER A 514 -7.90 14.69 -10.91
CA SER A 514 -7.26 13.39 -11.00
C SER A 514 -7.81 12.44 -9.94
N ASN A 515 -8.66 11.50 -10.35
CA ASN A 515 -9.19 10.47 -9.45
C ASN A 515 -8.12 9.44 -9.00
N ASN A 516 -6.99 9.38 -9.71
CA ASN A 516 -6.00 8.33 -9.59
C ASN A 516 -4.74 8.74 -8.83
N GLN A 517 -4.67 10.00 -8.38
CA GLN A 517 -3.52 10.57 -7.69
C GLN A 517 -3.58 10.24 -6.20
N TYR A 518 -2.43 9.85 -5.63
CA TYR A 518 -2.32 9.51 -4.21
C TYR A 518 -0.94 9.88 -3.64
N LEU A 519 -0.88 9.97 -2.30
CA LEU A 519 0.37 10.12 -1.55
C LEU A 519 1.03 8.75 -1.41
N PHE A 520 2.34 8.69 -1.68
CA PHE A 520 3.17 7.50 -1.48
C PHE A 520 4.31 7.82 -0.50
N GLY A 521 4.20 7.28 0.70
CA GLY A 521 5.09 7.60 1.81
C GLY A 521 4.97 9.06 2.27
N THR A 522 6.10 9.67 2.60
CA THR A 522 6.16 11.02 3.18
C THR A 522 6.43 12.12 2.14
N ASP A 523 6.98 11.77 0.98
CA ASP A 523 7.59 12.76 0.09
C ASP A 523 7.13 12.69 -1.36
N MET A 524 6.35 11.67 -1.74
CA MET A 524 5.96 11.46 -3.14
C MET A 524 4.45 11.60 -3.35
N ILE A 525 4.09 12.15 -4.49
CA ILE A 525 2.74 12.11 -5.07
C ILE A 525 2.83 11.29 -6.36
N VAL A 526 2.01 10.26 -6.48
CA VAL A 526 1.97 9.38 -7.64
C VAL A 526 0.68 9.61 -8.41
N ALA A 527 0.78 9.83 -9.72
CA ALA A 527 -0.34 9.98 -10.62
C ALA A 527 -0.25 8.94 -11.75
N PRO A 528 -0.76 7.71 -11.54
CA PRO A 528 -0.66 6.64 -12.52
C PRO A 528 -1.37 6.96 -13.82
N ILE A 529 -0.80 6.51 -14.94
CA ILE A 529 -1.43 6.60 -16.26
C ILE A 529 -2.25 5.33 -16.46
N THR A 530 -3.56 5.48 -16.52
CA THR A 530 -4.55 4.40 -16.63
C THR A 530 -5.29 4.40 -17.96
N SER A 531 -4.65 4.90 -19.00
CA SER A 531 -5.18 4.97 -20.36
C SER A 531 -4.13 4.60 -21.40
N ASP A 532 -4.59 4.25 -22.58
CA ASP A 532 -3.71 3.84 -23.68
C ASP A 532 -2.80 4.98 -24.15
N GLN A 533 -1.76 4.61 -24.88
CA GLN A 533 -0.82 5.55 -25.49
C GLN A 533 -1.47 6.38 -26.60
N ILE A 534 -1.08 7.65 -26.64
CA ILE A 534 -1.40 8.55 -27.74
C ILE A 534 -0.43 8.26 -28.89
N ALA A 535 -0.93 7.67 -29.97
CA ALA A 535 -0.12 7.22 -31.11
C ALA A 535 0.78 8.33 -31.72
N SER A 536 0.33 9.60 -31.67
CA SER A 536 1.11 10.71 -32.18
C SER A 536 2.28 11.14 -31.28
N LEU A 537 2.28 10.72 -30.04
CA LEU A 537 3.31 11.06 -29.05
C LEU A 537 4.13 9.86 -28.58
N ASN A 538 3.63 8.64 -28.75
CA ASN A 538 4.13 7.44 -28.04
C ASN A 538 4.18 7.61 -26.52
N GLN A 539 3.23 8.38 -25.98
CA GLN A 539 3.12 8.68 -24.55
C GLN A 539 1.69 8.47 -24.07
N GLY A 540 1.52 8.01 -22.86
CA GLY A 540 0.25 8.08 -22.15
C GLY A 540 0.13 9.44 -21.44
N LYS A 541 -1.07 9.77 -20.98
CA LYS A 541 -1.34 11.02 -20.24
C LYS A 541 -2.21 10.79 -19.02
N VAL A 542 -2.02 11.64 -18.03
CA VAL A 542 -2.89 11.74 -16.86
C VAL A 542 -3.11 13.20 -16.50
N LYS A 543 -4.29 13.54 -15.99
CA LYS A 543 -4.56 14.88 -15.47
C LYS A 543 -4.25 14.87 -13.97
N ALA A 544 -3.25 15.62 -13.55
CA ALA A 544 -2.78 15.67 -12.17
C ALA A 544 -2.99 17.06 -11.55
N TRP A 545 -3.31 17.09 -10.28
CA TRP A 545 -3.26 18.29 -9.46
C TRP A 545 -1.91 18.37 -8.75
N ILE A 546 -1.22 19.48 -8.92
CA ILE A 546 0.03 19.79 -8.25
C ILE A 546 -0.33 20.75 -7.11
N PRO A 547 -0.16 20.35 -5.84
CA PRO A 547 -0.42 21.23 -4.71
C PRO A 547 0.53 22.45 -4.68
N GLU A 548 0.23 23.43 -3.86
CA GLU A 548 1.11 24.56 -3.62
C GLU A 548 2.51 24.08 -3.17
N GLY A 549 3.56 24.61 -3.82
CA GLY A 549 4.94 24.25 -3.51
C GLY A 549 5.80 24.02 -4.76
N CYS A 550 6.94 23.39 -4.55
CA CYS A 550 7.89 22.99 -5.59
C CYS A 550 8.02 21.46 -5.57
N TYR A 551 7.88 20.86 -6.74
CA TYR A 551 7.95 19.41 -6.92
C TYR A 551 8.88 19.06 -8.06
N HIS A 552 9.56 17.93 -7.92
CA HIS A 552 10.45 17.38 -8.95
C HIS A 552 9.90 16.07 -9.45
N ASP A 553 9.80 15.91 -10.78
CA ASP A 553 9.47 14.61 -11.33
C ASP A 553 10.63 13.63 -11.14
N PHE A 554 10.34 12.51 -10.50
CA PHE A 554 11.32 11.48 -10.14
C PHE A 554 12.09 10.91 -11.33
N PHE A 555 11.43 10.75 -12.47
CA PHE A 555 12.00 10.15 -13.69
C PHE A 555 12.68 11.17 -14.60
N THR A 556 12.00 12.29 -14.86
CA THR A 556 12.43 13.27 -15.88
C THR A 556 13.30 14.40 -15.30
N GLY A 557 13.20 14.64 -13.98
CA GLY A 557 13.81 15.79 -13.32
C GLY A 557 13.16 17.13 -13.67
N LEU A 558 11.98 17.12 -14.30
CA LEU A 558 11.21 18.36 -14.57
C LEU A 558 10.71 18.94 -13.25
N ILE A 559 10.89 20.24 -13.09
CA ILE A 559 10.47 20.96 -11.87
C ILE A 559 9.11 21.60 -12.11
N TYR A 560 8.19 21.31 -11.22
CA TYR A 560 6.84 21.88 -11.20
C TYR A 560 6.69 22.83 -10.01
N LYS A 561 6.06 23.98 -10.25
CA LYS A 561 5.59 24.83 -9.19
C LYS A 561 4.05 24.81 -9.17
N GLY A 562 3.47 24.75 -8.00
CA GLY A 562 2.02 24.70 -7.82
C GLY A 562 1.46 26.09 -7.48
N GLU A 563 0.14 26.31 -7.41
CA GLU A 563 -0.93 25.34 -7.37
C GLU A 563 -1.63 25.27 -8.75
N LYS A 564 -1.74 24.10 -9.34
CA LYS A 564 -2.38 23.96 -10.67
C LYS A 564 -2.84 22.54 -10.96
N VAL A 565 -3.78 22.43 -11.89
CA VAL A 565 -4.19 21.16 -12.52
C VAL A 565 -3.72 21.17 -13.95
N MET A 566 -3.03 20.11 -14.39
CA MET A 566 -2.51 20.02 -15.75
C MET A 566 -2.47 18.58 -16.28
N TRP A 567 -2.42 18.44 -17.59
CA TRP A 567 -2.09 17.17 -18.24
C TRP A 567 -0.60 16.92 -18.13
N MET A 568 -0.22 15.71 -17.74
CA MET A 568 1.15 15.23 -17.69
C MET A 568 1.32 14.04 -18.65
N PHE A 569 2.39 14.03 -19.42
CA PHE A 569 2.65 13.05 -20.48
C PHE A 569 3.94 12.28 -20.17
N ARG A 570 3.86 10.92 -20.23
CA ARG A 570 5.04 10.07 -20.01
C ARG A 570 5.10 8.94 -21.04
N GLY A 571 6.33 8.60 -21.42
CA GLY A 571 6.63 7.40 -22.21
C GLY A 571 6.19 6.12 -21.52
N ILE A 572 6.36 5.00 -22.22
CA ILE A 572 5.91 3.67 -21.73
C ILE A 572 6.68 3.16 -20.52
N ASN A 573 7.77 3.81 -20.12
CA ASN A 573 8.68 3.39 -19.04
C ASN A 573 8.61 4.30 -17.81
N SER A 574 7.58 5.13 -17.68
CA SER A 574 7.43 6.02 -16.53
C SER A 574 6.01 6.56 -16.39
N ILE A 575 5.65 6.88 -15.17
CA ILE A 575 4.45 7.63 -14.77
C ILE A 575 4.86 8.91 -14.05
N PRO A 576 4.01 9.92 -13.93
CA PRO A 576 4.29 11.07 -13.08
C PRO A 576 4.41 10.66 -11.60
N VAL A 577 5.61 10.88 -11.04
CA VAL A 577 5.90 10.74 -9.61
C VAL A 577 6.58 12.04 -9.18
N LEU A 578 5.86 12.81 -8.38
CA LEU A 578 6.28 14.14 -7.94
C LEU A 578 6.86 14.06 -6.54
N VAL A 579 8.14 14.36 -6.40
CA VAL A 579 8.80 14.45 -5.10
C VAL A 579 8.82 15.91 -4.67
N LYS A 580 8.37 16.21 -3.46
CA LYS A 580 8.39 17.58 -2.94
C LYS A 580 9.83 18.08 -2.76
N ALA A 581 10.07 19.38 -2.90
CA ALA A 581 11.34 20.01 -2.53
C ALA A 581 11.69 19.70 -1.07
N GLY A 582 12.96 19.41 -0.80
CA GLY A 582 13.44 18.92 0.49
C GLY A 582 13.25 17.41 0.69
N GLY A 583 12.55 16.71 -0.19
CA GLY A 583 12.33 15.25 -0.10
C GLY A 583 13.66 14.47 -0.11
N ILE A 584 13.75 13.45 0.72
CA ILE A 584 14.91 12.55 0.82
C ILE A 584 14.44 11.12 0.62
N ILE A 585 14.94 10.47 -0.43
CA ILE A 585 14.51 9.13 -0.84
C ILE A 585 15.71 8.20 -0.80
N PRO A 586 15.91 7.43 0.27
CA PRO A 586 16.89 6.37 0.30
C PRO A 586 16.49 5.22 -0.61
N MET A 587 17.42 4.76 -1.39
CA MET A 587 17.30 3.64 -2.31
C MET A 587 18.50 2.72 -2.15
N GLN A 588 18.39 1.52 -2.66
CA GLN A 588 19.53 0.59 -2.74
C GLN A 588 19.88 0.29 -4.19
N LYS A 589 21.11 -0.15 -4.40
CA LYS A 589 21.49 -0.78 -5.67
C LYS A 589 20.67 -2.05 -5.89
N GLU A 590 20.52 -2.45 -7.13
CA GLU A 590 19.89 -3.72 -7.44
C GLU A 590 20.62 -4.87 -6.75
N LEU A 591 19.88 -5.60 -5.91
CA LEU A 591 20.34 -6.78 -5.20
C LEU A 591 19.56 -8.00 -5.67
N PHE A 592 20.23 -9.14 -5.77
CA PHE A 592 19.66 -10.40 -6.26
C PHE A 592 19.95 -11.54 -5.27
N GLY A 593 19.12 -12.57 -5.29
CA GLY A 593 19.26 -13.72 -4.40
C GLY A 593 19.09 -13.33 -2.93
N LYS A 594 19.80 -14.00 -2.02
CA LYS A 594 19.70 -13.79 -0.56
C LYS A 594 20.07 -12.36 -0.10
N ASP A 595 20.80 -11.63 -0.92
CA ASP A 595 21.36 -10.33 -0.49
C ASP A 595 20.30 -9.22 -0.38
N PHE A 596 19.16 -9.32 -1.06
CA PHE A 596 18.13 -8.29 -0.97
C PHE A 596 17.46 -8.22 0.41
N LEU A 597 17.48 -9.30 1.18
CA LEU A 597 16.96 -9.32 2.56
C LEU A 597 17.89 -8.62 3.54
N LYS A 598 19.18 -8.57 3.25
CA LYS A 598 20.16 -7.89 4.08
C LYS A 598 19.98 -6.37 4.03
N ASN A 599 20.41 -5.70 5.08
CA ASN A 599 20.56 -4.26 5.05
C ASN A 599 21.69 -3.89 4.09
N PRO A 600 21.50 -2.91 3.17
CA PRO A 600 22.39 -2.71 2.03
C PRO A 600 23.75 -2.16 2.42
N GLU A 601 24.80 -2.66 1.78
CA GLU A 601 26.16 -2.10 1.88
C GLU A 601 26.31 -0.80 1.09
N GLU A 602 25.46 -0.57 0.06
CA GLU A 602 25.43 0.66 -0.72
C GLU A 602 24.03 1.30 -0.66
N LEU A 603 23.96 2.54 -0.16
CA LEU A 603 22.75 3.36 -0.17
C LEU A 603 22.87 4.46 -1.23
N ILE A 604 21.86 4.56 -2.09
CA ILE A 604 21.66 5.66 -3.02
C ILE A 604 20.64 6.61 -2.38
N ILE A 605 21.03 7.84 -2.11
CA ILE A 605 20.17 8.81 -1.42
C ILE A 605 19.87 9.95 -2.38
N ARG A 606 18.62 10.02 -2.87
CA ARG A 606 18.15 11.16 -3.66
C ARG A 606 17.65 12.26 -2.74
N VAL A 607 18.23 13.45 -2.88
CA VAL A 607 17.87 14.67 -2.13
C VAL A 607 17.39 15.70 -3.13
N TYR A 608 16.21 16.28 -2.92
CA TYR A 608 15.58 17.20 -3.86
C TYR A 608 15.70 18.64 -3.41
N GLY A 609 16.31 19.48 -4.27
CA GLY A 609 16.55 20.89 -3.97
C GLY A 609 15.29 21.74 -3.82
N GLY A 610 15.44 22.95 -3.22
CA GLY A 610 14.40 23.96 -3.16
C GLY A 610 13.76 24.19 -1.79
N ALA A 611 13.98 23.30 -0.83
CA ALA A 611 13.56 23.45 0.56
C ALA A 611 14.43 22.60 1.49
N ASP A 612 14.35 22.86 2.80
CA ASP A 612 14.93 22.02 3.82
C ASP A 612 14.27 20.65 3.88
N GLY A 613 15.01 19.62 4.29
CA GLY A 613 14.54 18.25 4.37
C GLY A 613 15.06 17.51 5.59
N ASN A 614 14.24 16.60 6.11
CA ASN A 614 14.62 15.70 7.18
C ASN A 614 14.07 14.32 6.90
N TYR A 615 14.87 13.29 7.15
CA TYR A 615 14.47 11.90 6.99
C TYR A 615 15.22 11.05 8.02
N THR A 616 14.56 10.05 8.57
CA THR A 616 15.19 9.05 9.42
C THR A 616 15.00 7.69 8.79
N HIS A 617 16.09 7.11 8.30
CA HIS A 617 16.12 5.78 7.74
C HIS A 617 16.05 4.74 8.85
N TYR A 618 15.12 3.79 8.72
CA TYR A 618 14.89 2.71 9.66
C TYR A 618 15.39 1.37 9.11
N GLU A 619 16.08 0.61 9.95
CA GLU A 619 16.56 -0.75 9.65
C GLU A 619 16.45 -1.65 10.87
N ASP A 620 16.15 -2.92 10.64
CA ASP A 620 16.13 -4.01 11.61
C ASP A 620 16.55 -5.34 10.93
N ASP A 621 16.27 -6.49 11.54
CA ASP A 621 16.56 -7.79 10.92
C ASP A 621 15.62 -8.18 9.77
N GLY A 622 14.48 -7.50 9.64
CA GLY A 622 13.48 -7.72 8.59
C GLY A 622 12.53 -8.90 8.80
N GLU A 623 12.74 -9.74 9.80
CA GLU A 623 12.04 -11.03 9.94
C GLU A 623 11.41 -11.30 11.31
N THR A 624 11.97 -10.77 12.41
CA THR A 624 11.50 -11.04 13.77
C THR A 624 10.55 -9.96 14.31
N GLU A 625 9.87 -10.26 15.43
CA GLU A 625 9.03 -9.29 16.14
C GLU A 625 9.82 -8.36 17.11
N ASP A 626 11.13 -8.45 17.18
CA ASP A 626 12.00 -7.71 18.10
C ASP A 626 11.92 -6.19 17.92
N TYR A 627 11.45 -5.72 16.75
CA TYR A 627 11.16 -4.30 16.50
C TYR A 627 10.18 -3.69 17.51
N LYS A 628 9.31 -4.50 18.10
CA LYS A 628 8.29 -4.06 19.09
C LYS A 628 8.91 -3.49 20.36
N ASP A 629 10.05 -4.03 20.75
CA ASP A 629 10.79 -3.61 21.95
C ASP A 629 11.52 -2.28 21.75
N GLY A 630 11.67 -1.83 20.49
CA GLY A 630 12.43 -0.64 20.11
C GLY A 630 13.94 -0.75 20.39
N ARG A 631 14.44 -1.96 20.66
CA ARG A 631 15.85 -2.26 20.92
C ARG A 631 16.56 -2.87 19.71
N SER A 632 15.89 -3.75 18.99
CA SER A 632 16.43 -4.44 17.80
C SER A 632 16.18 -3.64 16.53
N CYS A 633 16.64 -2.39 16.51
CA CYS A 633 16.52 -1.52 15.35
C CYS A 633 17.63 -0.48 15.31
N CYS A 634 17.86 0.05 14.13
CA CYS A 634 18.86 1.06 13.85
C CYS A 634 18.25 2.22 13.06
N PHE A 635 18.69 3.44 13.36
CA PHE A 635 18.20 4.66 12.75
C PHE A 635 19.38 5.48 12.22
N THR A 636 19.29 5.92 10.96
CA THR A 636 20.23 6.86 10.36
C THR A 636 19.50 8.13 9.98
N SER A 637 19.75 9.22 10.70
CA SER A 637 19.12 10.53 10.46
C SER A 637 19.83 11.28 9.35
N MET A 638 19.05 11.92 8.47
CA MET A 638 19.52 12.71 7.33
C MET A 638 18.87 14.09 7.35
N HIS A 639 19.67 15.14 7.12
CA HIS A 639 19.22 16.53 7.17
C HIS A 639 19.73 17.29 5.95
N PHE A 640 18.86 17.99 5.28
CA PHE A 640 19.21 18.88 4.19
C PHE A 640 18.85 20.32 4.56
N ASP A 641 19.85 21.19 4.60
CA ASP A 641 19.73 22.62 4.81
C ASP A 641 19.92 23.31 3.45
N TRP A 642 18.82 23.74 2.85
CA TRP A 642 18.82 24.34 1.51
C TRP A 642 19.55 25.67 1.46
N GLU A 643 19.33 26.53 2.45
CA GLU A 643 19.93 27.88 2.48
C GLU A 643 21.46 27.83 2.72
N ARG A 644 21.92 26.94 3.59
CA ARG A 644 23.34 26.70 3.83
C ARG A 644 24.00 25.91 2.70
N GLY A 645 23.20 25.19 1.90
CA GLY A 645 23.74 24.27 0.90
C GLY A 645 24.49 23.11 1.54
N ALA A 646 23.88 22.45 2.53
CA ALA A 646 24.50 21.36 3.26
C ALA A 646 23.59 20.15 3.38
N PHE A 647 24.10 18.96 3.11
CA PHE A 647 23.43 17.69 3.37
C PHE A 647 24.25 16.88 4.37
N THR A 648 23.59 16.37 5.39
CA THR A 648 24.21 15.62 6.49
C THR A 648 23.59 14.24 6.60
N ILE A 649 24.43 13.22 6.76
CA ILE A 649 24.06 11.88 7.21
C ILE A 649 24.69 11.74 8.60
N GLU A 650 23.86 11.61 9.64
CA GLU A 650 24.37 11.39 11.00
C GLU A 650 24.85 9.95 11.17
N GLY A 651 25.72 9.70 12.15
CA GLY A 651 26.08 8.34 12.55
C GLY A 651 24.85 7.56 12.98
N ALA A 652 24.83 6.28 12.64
CA ALA A 652 23.72 5.38 12.96
C ALA A 652 23.54 5.26 14.49
N ALA A 653 22.29 5.20 14.93
CA ALA A 653 21.91 5.11 16.33
C ALA A 653 21.02 3.88 16.57
N GLY A 654 21.24 3.17 17.67
CA GLY A 654 20.53 1.93 18.01
C GLY A 654 21.45 0.73 17.91
N GLN A 655 20.93 -0.40 17.45
CA GLN A 655 21.65 -1.66 17.36
C GLN A 655 22.41 -1.74 16.01
N THR A 656 23.63 -1.23 15.97
CA THR A 656 24.43 -1.09 14.73
C THR A 656 24.99 -2.41 14.18
N ASP A 657 24.98 -3.49 14.94
CA ASP A 657 25.33 -4.84 14.48
C ASP A 657 24.29 -5.47 13.54
N LEU A 658 23.09 -4.87 13.43
CA LEU A 658 22.07 -5.23 12.44
C LEU A 658 22.37 -4.71 11.04
N ILE A 659 23.30 -3.77 10.90
CA ILE A 659 23.66 -3.12 9.64
C ILE A 659 25.13 -3.34 9.30
N PRO A 660 25.57 -3.17 8.03
CA PRO A 660 26.98 -3.27 7.68
C PRO A 660 27.85 -2.30 8.47
N GLU A 661 29.03 -2.74 8.92
CA GLU A 661 30.01 -1.88 9.63
C GLU A 661 30.47 -0.68 8.80
N PHE A 662 30.56 -0.88 7.48
CA PHE A 662 30.92 0.16 6.50
C PHE A 662 29.87 0.22 5.41
N ARG A 663 29.59 1.42 4.93
CA ARG A 663 28.70 1.69 3.81
C ARG A 663 29.33 2.55 2.73
N ASP A 664 28.97 2.28 1.50
CA ASP A 664 29.11 3.21 0.39
C ASP A 664 27.85 4.07 0.29
N TYR A 665 28.03 5.39 0.22
CA TYR A 665 26.94 6.31 -0.03
C TYR A 665 27.08 6.91 -1.42
N THR A 666 26.01 6.82 -2.21
CA THR A 666 25.85 7.57 -3.45
C THR A 666 24.77 8.62 -3.24
N VAL A 667 25.18 9.89 -3.05
CA VAL A 667 24.22 10.99 -2.85
C VAL A 667 23.93 11.66 -4.18
N GLU A 668 22.66 11.69 -4.57
CA GLU A 668 22.14 12.35 -5.76
C GLU A 668 21.36 13.61 -5.34
N LEU A 669 22.02 14.80 -5.42
CA LEU A 669 21.31 16.07 -5.22
C LEU A 669 20.62 16.48 -6.51
N CYS A 670 19.28 16.36 -6.52
CA CYS A 670 18.42 16.49 -7.68
C CYS A 670 17.80 17.90 -7.79
N GLY A 671 17.55 18.33 -9.01
CA GLY A 671 16.86 19.59 -9.32
C GLY A 671 17.70 20.84 -9.06
N VAL A 672 19.03 20.74 -9.07
CA VAL A 672 19.94 21.85 -8.80
C VAL A 672 20.85 22.15 -9.99
N LYS A 673 21.32 23.39 -10.09
CA LYS A 673 22.42 23.76 -10.99
C LYS A 673 23.73 23.16 -10.50
N GLU A 674 24.69 23.01 -11.41
CA GLU A 674 26.01 22.51 -11.05
C GLU A 674 26.63 23.32 -9.91
N ALA A 675 27.09 22.63 -8.89
CA ALA A 675 27.81 23.19 -7.75
C ALA A 675 28.88 22.19 -7.27
N VAL A 676 29.99 22.69 -6.80
CA VAL A 676 31.13 21.86 -6.38
C VAL A 676 30.93 21.37 -4.94
N PRO A 677 30.83 20.07 -4.71
CA PRO A 677 30.69 19.53 -3.37
C PRO A 677 32.03 19.41 -2.65
N LYS A 678 32.00 19.62 -1.34
CA LYS A 678 33.07 19.27 -0.40
C LYS A 678 32.47 18.28 0.60
N VAL A 679 33.14 17.15 0.80
CA VAL A 679 32.68 16.10 1.71
C VAL A 679 33.62 16.02 2.90
N TYR A 680 32.98 15.90 4.07
CA TYR A 680 33.66 15.72 5.35
C TYR A 680 33.12 14.46 6.03
N ILE A 681 34.02 13.63 6.58
CA ILE A 681 33.66 12.49 7.44
C ILE A 681 34.22 12.80 8.82
N SER A 682 33.35 12.88 9.82
CA SER A 682 33.71 13.27 11.21
C SER A 682 34.59 14.53 11.27
N GLY A 683 34.26 15.54 10.44
CA GLY A 683 34.96 16.82 10.34
C GLY A 683 36.22 16.81 9.50
N LYS A 684 36.67 15.65 9.00
CA LYS A 684 37.87 15.55 8.15
C LYS A 684 37.44 15.59 6.67
N LYS A 685 38.04 16.55 5.92
CA LYS A 685 37.78 16.65 4.48
C LYS A 685 38.37 15.44 3.75
N ILE A 686 37.57 14.83 2.89
CA ILE A 686 38.00 13.73 2.02
C ILE A 686 38.04 14.19 0.55
N LYS A 687 38.79 13.44 -0.26
CA LYS A 687 38.79 13.61 -1.72
C LYS A 687 37.70 12.73 -2.32
N ILE A 688 36.82 13.33 -3.09
CA ILE A 688 35.71 12.63 -3.78
C ILE A 688 35.75 12.94 -5.27
N THR A 689 34.99 12.15 -6.03
CA THR A 689 34.61 12.45 -7.42
C THR A 689 33.10 12.69 -7.46
N TYR A 690 32.67 13.55 -8.37
CA TYR A 690 31.25 13.77 -8.61
C TYR A 690 30.98 13.91 -10.11
N GLU A 691 29.73 13.67 -10.50
CA GLU A 691 29.21 13.84 -11.85
C GLU A 691 28.04 14.81 -11.83
N TYR A 692 27.89 15.58 -12.91
CA TYR A 692 26.73 16.45 -13.09
C TYR A 692 25.93 16.09 -14.33
N GLN A 693 24.67 15.74 -14.14
CA GLN A 693 23.72 15.44 -15.20
C GLN A 693 22.85 16.68 -15.49
N TRP A 694 23.31 17.54 -16.38
CA TRP A 694 22.75 18.87 -16.59
C TRP A 694 21.25 18.88 -16.95
N LYS A 695 20.74 17.95 -17.79
CA LYS A 695 19.31 17.87 -18.15
C LYS A 695 18.40 17.59 -16.96
N LYS A 696 18.85 16.74 -16.04
CA LYS A 696 18.12 16.41 -14.81
C LYS A 696 18.45 17.37 -13.67
N GLY A 697 19.51 18.17 -13.81
CA GLY A 697 20.00 18.99 -12.70
C GLY A 697 20.41 18.14 -11.51
N CYS A 698 21.18 17.08 -11.72
CA CYS A 698 21.53 16.14 -10.68
C CYS A 698 23.04 16.09 -10.48
N ILE A 699 23.50 16.36 -9.25
CA ILE A 699 24.88 16.19 -8.81
C ILE A 699 24.98 14.84 -8.11
N ARG A 700 25.74 13.90 -8.67
CA ARG A 700 25.96 12.58 -8.12
C ARG A 700 27.32 12.50 -7.46
N ILE A 701 27.36 12.17 -6.17
CA ILE A 701 28.54 12.13 -5.32
C ILE A 701 28.67 10.72 -4.75
N HIS A 702 29.79 10.06 -5.02
CA HIS A 702 30.10 8.75 -4.45
C HIS A 702 31.10 8.88 -3.29
N ILE A 703 30.75 8.31 -2.14
CA ILE A 703 31.50 8.36 -0.88
C ILE A 703 31.70 6.92 -0.40
N PRO A 704 32.82 6.30 -0.72
CA PRO A 704 33.06 4.90 -0.42
C PRO A 704 33.50 4.67 1.02
N LYS A 705 33.14 3.51 1.56
CA LYS A 705 33.67 2.92 2.80
C LYS A 705 33.63 3.86 4.01
N VAL A 706 32.44 4.37 4.33
CA VAL A 706 32.19 5.16 5.53
C VAL A 706 31.78 4.22 6.66
N SER A 707 32.40 4.35 7.85
CA SER A 707 31.91 3.66 9.04
C SER A 707 30.51 4.19 9.36
N VAL A 708 29.56 3.30 9.66
CA VAL A 708 28.16 3.70 9.92
C VAL A 708 28.00 4.57 11.17
N ASP A 709 28.97 4.55 12.07
CA ASP A 709 29.02 5.42 13.27
C ASP A 709 29.50 6.84 12.98
N GLU A 710 30.04 7.09 11.78
CA GLU A 710 30.61 8.37 11.42
C GLU A 710 29.58 9.28 10.74
N LYS A 711 29.68 10.58 11.09
CA LYS A 711 28.90 11.63 10.43
C LYS A 711 29.51 12.00 9.09
N VAL A 712 28.68 12.03 8.04
CA VAL A 712 29.02 12.58 6.72
C VAL A 712 28.38 13.94 6.55
N GLU A 713 29.16 14.94 6.13
CA GLU A 713 28.65 16.27 5.76
C GLU A 713 29.11 16.63 4.34
N ILE A 714 28.16 16.93 3.47
CA ILE A 714 28.37 17.45 2.12
C ILE A 714 28.02 18.92 2.12
N VAL A 715 28.95 19.79 1.79
CA VAL A 715 28.76 21.25 1.77
C VAL A 715 29.14 21.79 0.40
N PHE A 716 28.33 22.67 -0.14
CA PHE A 716 28.60 23.35 -1.41
C PHE A 716 29.14 24.76 -1.19
N GLU A 717 30.20 25.12 -1.92
CA GLU A 717 30.80 26.46 -1.79
C GLU A 717 29.89 27.56 -2.36
N GLN A 718 29.19 27.22 -3.45
CA GLN A 718 28.23 28.13 -4.08
C GLN A 718 26.85 27.97 -3.43
N LYS A 719 26.12 29.08 -3.32
CA LYS A 719 24.70 29.01 -2.97
C LYS A 719 23.97 28.11 -3.97
N LEU A 720 23.29 27.09 -3.47
CA LEU A 720 22.49 26.21 -4.31
C LEU A 720 21.32 26.97 -4.95
N THR A 721 21.05 26.70 -6.19
CA THR A 721 19.92 27.23 -6.93
C THR A 721 19.23 26.12 -7.72
N LEU A 722 17.93 26.23 -7.89
CA LEU A 722 17.18 25.27 -8.69
C LEU A 722 17.68 25.28 -10.14
N ASN A 723 17.69 24.09 -10.73
CA ASN A 723 18.01 23.91 -12.14
C ASN A 723 16.92 24.56 -13.00
N ASP A 724 17.31 24.98 -14.19
CA ASP A 724 16.34 25.38 -15.21
C ASP A 724 15.70 24.13 -15.83
N ASN A 725 14.43 24.22 -16.21
CA ASN A 725 13.75 23.08 -16.84
C ASN A 725 14.27 22.74 -18.22
N HIS A 726 15.15 23.53 -18.81
CA HIS A 726 15.65 23.35 -20.18
C HIS A 726 14.50 23.15 -21.18
N THR A 727 13.51 24.02 -21.10
CA THR A 727 12.20 23.85 -21.76
C THR A 727 12.33 23.70 -23.28
N LEU A 728 13.19 24.48 -23.94
CA LEU A 728 13.36 24.42 -25.38
C LEU A 728 13.99 23.09 -25.85
N GLU A 729 14.98 22.60 -25.11
CA GLU A 729 15.63 21.32 -25.40
C GLU A 729 14.65 20.16 -25.18
N ARG A 730 13.87 20.19 -24.11
CA ARG A 730 12.85 19.17 -23.83
C ARG A 730 11.72 19.19 -24.86
N VAL A 731 11.29 20.36 -25.26
CA VAL A 731 10.28 20.51 -26.33
C VAL A 731 10.85 20.03 -27.67
N TYR A 732 12.12 20.30 -27.97
CA TYR A 732 12.78 19.76 -29.16
C TYR A 732 12.77 18.22 -29.15
N ASP A 733 13.17 17.60 -28.04
CA ASP A 733 13.17 16.14 -27.88
C ASP A 733 11.74 15.57 -28.04
N LEU A 734 10.72 16.21 -27.45
CA LEU A 734 9.31 15.84 -27.59
C LEU A 734 8.86 15.92 -29.07
N LEU A 735 9.09 17.03 -29.73
CA LEU A 735 8.70 17.24 -31.12
C LEU A 735 9.46 16.29 -32.07
N ASN A 736 10.73 15.99 -31.76
CA ASN A 736 11.53 15.04 -32.54
C ASN A 736 10.92 13.63 -32.53
N GLN A 737 10.38 13.19 -31.40
CA GLN A 737 9.72 11.89 -31.26
C GLN A 737 8.27 11.89 -31.76
N ALA A 738 7.60 13.04 -31.76
CA ALA A 738 6.19 13.17 -32.14
C ALA A 738 5.94 12.81 -33.61
N GLN A 739 4.85 12.08 -33.84
CA GLN A 739 4.41 11.66 -35.20
C GLN A 739 3.44 12.68 -35.78
N ASP A 740 4.00 13.75 -36.36
CA ASP A 740 3.26 14.83 -37.00
C ASP A 740 4.04 15.38 -38.22
N SER A 741 3.43 16.29 -38.96
CA SER A 741 4.08 16.98 -40.09
C SER A 741 5.35 17.69 -39.64
N ASN A 742 6.47 17.46 -40.34
CA ASN A 742 7.73 18.17 -40.09
C ASN A 742 7.56 19.69 -40.16
N LEU A 743 6.71 20.18 -41.11
CA LEU A 743 6.41 21.60 -41.23
C LEU A 743 5.66 22.15 -40.01
N ALA A 744 4.71 21.39 -39.47
CA ALA A 744 3.99 21.78 -38.25
C ALA A 744 4.93 21.83 -37.02
N LYS A 745 5.80 20.81 -36.89
CA LYS A 745 6.82 20.75 -35.83
C LYS A 745 7.80 21.91 -35.91
N GLU A 746 8.32 22.18 -37.10
CA GLU A 746 9.25 23.29 -37.36
C GLU A 746 8.60 24.65 -37.05
N SER A 747 7.36 24.85 -37.48
CA SER A 747 6.61 26.11 -37.23
C SER A 747 6.38 26.32 -35.73
N ALA A 748 5.99 25.25 -34.98
CA ALA A 748 5.82 25.30 -33.56
C ALA A 748 7.16 25.59 -32.86
N TYR A 749 8.24 24.90 -33.23
CA TYR A 749 9.53 25.08 -32.59
C TYR A 749 10.10 26.50 -32.83
N ARG A 750 9.94 27.07 -34.03
CA ARG A 750 10.32 28.47 -34.29
C ARG A 750 9.52 29.46 -33.46
N LEU A 751 8.22 29.21 -33.25
CA LEU A 751 7.39 30.03 -32.40
C LEU A 751 7.89 29.97 -30.94
N LEU A 752 8.16 28.78 -30.43
CA LEU A 752 8.65 28.55 -29.04
C LEU A 752 10.04 29.17 -28.81
N SER A 753 10.89 29.23 -29.86
CA SER A 753 12.23 29.83 -29.82
C SER A 753 12.24 31.33 -30.17
N SER A 754 11.09 31.97 -30.40
CA SER A 754 11.00 33.33 -30.90
C SER A 754 11.37 34.45 -29.92
N GLY A 755 11.49 34.11 -28.63
CA GLY A 755 11.74 35.11 -27.59
C GLY A 755 10.51 35.99 -27.23
N LYS A 756 9.34 35.70 -27.78
CA LYS A 756 8.07 36.33 -27.39
C LYS A 756 7.75 36.01 -25.92
N ASN A 757 6.87 36.77 -25.32
CA ASN A 757 6.36 36.38 -23.99
C ASN A 757 5.52 35.08 -24.07
N LEU A 758 5.47 34.36 -22.95
CA LEU A 758 4.85 33.04 -22.95
C LEU A 758 3.35 33.07 -23.28
N ALA A 759 2.61 34.08 -22.87
CA ALA A 759 1.17 34.18 -23.14
C ALA A 759 0.91 34.29 -24.67
N ASP A 760 1.70 35.11 -25.38
CA ASP A 760 1.62 35.22 -26.83
C ASP A 760 2.00 33.89 -27.51
N ILE A 761 3.07 33.24 -27.03
CA ILE A 761 3.49 31.92 -27.55
C ILE A 761 2.36 30.90 -27.39
N LEU A 762 1.75 30.79 -26.23
CA LEU A 762 0.67 29.83 -25.97
C LEU A 762 -0.58 30.13 -26.82
N GLY A 763 -0.94 31.43 -26.98
CA GLY A 763 -2.05 31.85 -27.83
C GLY A 763 -1.79 31.55 -29.33
N GLU A 764 -0.58 31.79 -29.83
CA GLU A 764 -0.21 31.47 -31.19
C GLU A 764 -0.06 29.95 -31.43
N LEU A 765 0.39 29.19 -30.43
CA LEU A 765 0.53 27.73 -30.49
C LEU A 765 -0.82 27.06 -30.77
N GLU A 766 -1.92 27.60 -30.21
CA GLU A 766 -3.27 27.09 -30.48
C GLU A 766 -3.66 27.22 -31.99
N THR A 767 -3.08 28.18 -32.70
CA THR A 767 -3.33 28.40 -34.12
C THR A 767 -2.43 27.60 -35.06
N THR A 768 -1.44 26.88 -34.50
CA THR A 768 -0.56 26.02 -35.30
C THR A 768 -1.30 24.78 -35.82
N ASN A 769 -0.79 24.16 -36.87
CA ASN A 769 -1.31 22.89 -37.39
C ASN A 769 -0.82 21.64 -36.58
N LEU A 770 -0.21 21.85 -35.43
CA LEU A 770 0.25 20.77 -34.57
C LEU A 770 -0.95 20.06 -33.96
N LYS A 771 -0.92 18.72 -33.86
CA LYS A 771 -1.99 17.94 -33.24
C LYS A 771 -2.22 18.38 -31.78
N LYS A 772 -3.48 18.36 -31.36
CA LYS A 772 -3.91 18.84 -30.02
C LYS A 772 -3.09 18.23 -28.88
N GLU A 773 -2.90 16.92 -28.88
CA GLU A 773 -2.19 16.21 -27.83
C GLU A 773 -0.71 16.62 -27.75
N ILE A 774 -0.07 16.86 -28.92
CA ILE A 774 1.32 17.35 -28.98
C ILE A 774 1.40 18.77 -28.41
N ARG A 775 0.44 19.64 -28.74
CA ARG A 775 0.36 20.98 -28.13
C ARG A 775 0.23 20.94 -26.61
N LEU A 776 -0.65 20.06 -26.09
CA LEU A 776 -0.83 19.90 -24.63
C LEU A 776 0.45 19.41 -23.94
N ALA A 777 1.20 18.49 -24.56
CA ALA A 777 2.48 18.02 -24.03
C ALA A 777 3.56 19.13 -24.08
N VAL A 778 3.55 19.97 -25.11
CA VAL A 778 4.42 21.17 -25.17
C VAL A 778 4.04 22.15 -24.05
N ILE A 779 2.74 22.38 -23.84
CA ILE A 779 2.24 23.27 -22.77
C ILE A 779 2.67 22.76 -21.38
N GLU A 780 2.62 21.45 -21.12
CA GLU A 780 3.15 20.88 -19.88
C GLU A 780 4.57 21.36 -19.62
N ILE A 781 5.46 21.15 -20.59
CA ILE A 781 6.89 21.47 -20.43
C ILE A 781 7.09 22.98 -20.26
N MET A 782 6.38 23.80 -21.05
CA MET A 782 6.54 25.25 -21.06
C MET A 782 5.98 25.94 -19.81
N THR A 783 5.05 25.28 -19.10
CA THR A 783 4.35 25.88 -17.95
C THR A 783 4.61 25.16 -16.63
N ALA A 784 5.53 24.19 -16.62
CA ALA A 784 5.80 23.37 -15.43
C ALA A 784 6.23 24.20 -14.20
N ASP A 785 7.09 25.19 -14.37
CA ASP A 785 7.68 26.00 -13.29
C ASP A 785 7.08 27.40 -13.09
N LEU A 786 5.88 27.64 -13.65
CA LEU A 786 5.18 28.90 -13.53
C LEU A 786 4.33 29.00 -12.26
#